data_b35170e32ea6d1535f98fbe4b8f24de8
#
_entry.id   b35170e32ea6d1535f98fbe4b8f24de8
#
_cell.length_a   1.000
_cell.length_b   1.000
_cell.length_c   1.000
_cell.angle_alpha   90.00
_cell.angle_beta   90.00
_cell.angle_gamma   90.00
#
_symmetry.space_group_name_H-M   'P 1'
#
loop_
_entity.id
_entity.type
_entity.pdbx_description
1 polymer ?
#
loop_
_entity_poly.entity_id
_entity_poly.type
_entity_poly.pdbx_seq_one_letter_code
_entity_poly.pdbx_strand_id
1 'polypeptide(L)'
;MKISRSLTTLISFVFAIASSVLAMQPITSGSPPFEADGSLPVMPARHLTIAPSVDIPSDFHVSPQLEVYGNFHTIGLIAALPAGIAATDIKLMRSYINVQGEWRPQHDLVQVGNFPWFATSIFWLQPNSSYQFKVEVIGINSEVIAVWCGDGMTRAEPALHQSSSNLYVATNGDDSQPGTRELPFRTVAKGFRTVTAGQTLVIREGRYNEGQLMLSHDGRPDAPIVIRSSPGESVIIDGTDPELSDLTAWDSDGEGIFSAACQGDYRSATLVRKNDDKAIRLFPVRELKHLKDRAIPEFGTFRELGIEGGVYCDGDRIHIALQASLISQQALDGHRIHVSGFQRGIVLDARHHIQLDGLELNHYGRDESSCAIYVLNSSDILIQNCNFRYDDAHIYAKLNSDRLTIQNCLFTDAILEWPFDYMKGESGISGRFEGGAINIDSKFNGRGLVFRRNRIKNIFDGVHLTPWTIDNARTNEIDFYENIVEGCIDDFVEADGYARNVRIFDNYMNGSLSGISVAQALDGPTFVIYNVIANCGMVPAAQRPGSQNAGYPFKTNGGAGAEIGSGPLYFYHNTAYTLDPDSRAMLVKHAKWRQMTLKNNIWAGKKLGFELWMANPSPLDFDYDNLFVQDPAGPLVLQAYRTKVMTLKEVRQRYGWLTHGISANPAIRNTNGSDFSLIDTSPCIDAGIRVFGINDLRVKGQAPDIGAFENR
;
A
#
# COMPACT_ATOMS: atom_id res chain seq x y z
N MET A 1 42.28 -21.82 -36.96
CA MET A 1 41.36 -22.62 -36.15
C MET A 1 41.66 -22.43 -34.68
N LYS A 2 41.42 -21.21 -34.17
CA LYS A 2 41.56 -20.82 -32.73
C LYS A 2 40.95 -19.43 -32.50
N ILE A 3 39.65 -19.22 -32.80
CA ILE A 3 38.92 -17.96 -32.51
C ILE A 3 37.50 -18.25 -31.97
N SER A 4 37.18 -19.52 -31.60
CA SER A 4 35.80 -19.88 -31.24
C SER A 4 35.58 -20.16 -29.73
N ARG A 5 36.55 -19.92 -28.86
CA ARG A 5 36.38 -20.16 -27.41
C ARG A 5 36.33 -18.91 -26.54
N SER A 6 36.54 -17.72 -27.06
CA SER A 6 36.51 -16.50 -26.24
C SER A 6 35.17 -15.76 -26.22
N LEU A 7 34.28 -16.03 -27.18
CA LEU A 7 32.96 -15.37 -27.25
C LEU A 7 31.92 -16.02 -26.29
N THR A 8 32.03 -17.33 -26.07
CA THR A 8 31.10 -18.05 -25.20
C THR A 8 31.35 -17.72 -23.69
N THR A 9 32.60 -17.41 -23.37
CA THR A 9 32.94 -17.03 -21.97
C THR A 9 32.55 -15.58 -21.66
N LEU A 10 32.51 -14.69 -22.66
CA LEU A 10 32.08 -13.31 -22.45
C LEU A 10 30.54 -13.21 -22.31
N ILE A 11 29.79 -14.03 -23.02
CA ILE A 11 28.32 -14.07 -22.93
C ILE A 11 27.89 -14.68 -21.60
N SER A 12 28.59 -15.69 -21.09
CA SER A 12 28.32 -16.26 -19.76
C SER A 12 28.66 -15.27 -18.62
N PHE A 13 29.64 -14.38 -18.81
CA PHE A 13 30.00 -13.37 -17.79
C PHE A 13 29.01 -12.19 -17.77
N VAL A 14 28.43 -11.82 -18.91
CA VAL A 14 27.41 -10.75 -18.98
C VAL A 14 26.08 -11.23 -18.40
N PHE A 15 25.72 -12.51 -18.56
CA PHE A 15 24.52 -13.08 -17.91
C PHE A 15 24.71 -13.31 -16.40
N ALA A 16 25.90 -13.61 -15.93
CA ALA A 16 26.20 -13.73 -14.50
C ALA A 16 26.18 -12.39 -13.76
N ILE A 17 26.56 -11.30 -14.43
CA ILE A 17 26.48 -9.94 -13.84
C ILE A 17 25.05 -9.40 -13.84
N ALA A 18 24.22 -9.76 -14.82
CA ALA A 18 22.81 -9.38 -14.85
C ALA A 18 21.97 -10.12 -13.79
N SER A 19 22.37 -11.34 -13.41
CA SER A 19 21.68 -12.11 -12.36
C SER A 19 22.10 -11.74 -10.93
N SER A 20 23.23 -11.06 -10.74
CA SER A 20 23.73 -10.65 -9.41
C SER A 20 23.30 -9.23 -8.99
N VAL A 21 22.65 -8.46 -9.87
CA VAL A 21 22.14 -7.12 -9.54
C VAL A 21 20.68 -7.14 -9.06
N LEU A 22 20.04 -8.31 -9.02
CA LEU A 22 18.63 -8.50 -8.65
C LEU A 22 18.40 -9.05 -7.24
N ALA A 23 19.45 -9.33 -6.46
CA ALA A 23 19.31 -9.37 -5.01
C ALA A 23 19.01 -7.93 -4.55
N MET A 24 17.97 -7.73 -3.74
CA MET A 24 17.78 -6.47 -3.01
C MET A 24 19.16 -5.95 -2.64
N GLN A 25 19.54 -4.77 -3.16
CA GLN A 25 20.80 -4.19 -2.71
C GLN A 25 20.72 -4.11 -1.19
N PRO A 26 21.71 -4.58 -0.45
CA PRO A 26 21.74 -4.36 0.97
C PRO A 26 21.60 -2.85 1.16
N ILE A 27 20.64 -2.46 1.99
CA ILE A 27 20.43 -1.08 2.41
C ILE A 27 21.78 -0.56 2.83
N THR A 28 22.30 0.38 2.08
CA THR A 28 23.62 0.97 2.38
C THR A 28 23.60 1.52 3.80
N SER A 29 24.69 1.34 4.51
CA SER A 29 24.92 1.75 5.90
C SER A 29 24.25 3.08 6.24
N GLY A 30 23.23 3.07 7.07
CA GLY A 30 22.43 4.22 7.49
C GLY A 30 20.93 3.93 7.57
N SER A 31 20.44 2.90 6.89
CA SER A 31 19.06 2.43 7.08
C SER A 31 19.03 1.40 8.19
N PRO A 32 18.03 1.45 9.10
CA PRO A 32 17.86 0.37 10.05
C PRO A 32 17.58 -0.92 9.28
N PRO A 33 18.22 -2.03 9.63
CA PRO A 33 17.97 -3.30 8.96
C PRO A 33 16.49 -3.67 9.16
N PHE A 34 15.84 -4.12 8.11
CA PHE A 34 14.62 -4.93 8.28
C PHE A 34 14.98 -6.08 9.23
N GLU A 35 14.20 -6.27 10.28
CA GLU A 35 14.44 -7.39 11.19
C GLU A 35 14.57 -8.68 10.38
N ALA A 36 15.71 -9.34 10.48
CA ALA A 36 16.03 -10.55 9.71
C ALA A 36 15.44 -11.77 10.42
N ASP A 37 14.12 -11.83 10.52
CA ASP A 37 13.42 -13.02 10.95
C ASP A 37 12.65 -13.64 9.78
N GLY A 38 13.16 -14.68 9.26
CA GLY A 38 12.54 -15.46 8.21
C GLY A 38 12.98 -15.09 6.79
N SER A 39 12.85 -16.03 5.88
CA SER A 39 13.11 -15.84 4.45
C SER A 39 12.14 -14.78 3.88
N LEU A 40 12.68 -13.84 3.11
CA LEU A 40 11.85 -12.93 2.33
C LEU A 40 10.91 -13.72 1.41
N PRO A 41 9.66 -13.25 1.20
CA PRO A 41 8.75 -13.90 0.29
C PRO A 41 9.31 -13.90 -1.14
N VAL A 42 8.99 -14.94 -1.89
CA VAL A 42 9.26 -14.97 -3.33
C VAL A 42 8.33 -13.97 -3.99
N MET A 43 8.91 -12.89 -4.49
CA MET A 43 8.18 -11.86 -5.22
C MET A 43 7.98 -12.28 -6.67
N PRO A 44 6.90 -11.87 -7.33
CA PRO A 44 6.79 -11.97 -8.78
C PRO A 44 8.02 -11.36 -9.46
N ALA A 45 8.53 -12.02 -10.49
CA ALA A 45 9.72 -11.54 -11.18
C ALA A 45 9.44 -10.19 -11.84
N ARG A 46 10.39 -9.26 -11.76
CA ARG A 46 10.28 -7.97 -12.45
C ARG A 46 10.08 -8.17 -13.94
N HIS A 47 9.25 -7.32 -14.51
CA HIS A 47 8.98 -7.35 -15.95
C HIS A 47 10.17 -6.80 -16.76
N LEU A 48 10.32 -7.32 -17.96
CA LEU A 48 11.17 -6.67 -18.96
C LEU A 48 10.53 -5.32 -19.31
N THR A 49 11.34 -4.29 -19.45
CA THR A 49 10.86 -2.95 -19.77
C THR A 49 10.75 -2.74 -21.27
N ILE A 50 9.76 -1.93 -21.68
CA ILE A 50 9.60 -1.46 -23.05
C ILE A 50 10.72 -0.45 -23.35
N ALA A 51 11.40 -0.60 -24.48
CA ALA A 51 12.41 0.34 -24.92
C ALA A 51 11.79 1.72 -25.20
N PRO A 52 12.52 2.82 -24.91
CA PRO A 52 12.08 4.18 -25.22
C PRO A 52 11.81 4.37 -26.71
N SER A 53 10.94 5.32 -27.06
CA SER A 53 10.71 5.75 -28.43
C SER A 53 11.91 6.57 -28.91
N VAL A 54 12.58 6.10 -29.98
CA VAL A 54 13.78 6.76 -30.52
C VAL A 54 13.53 7.39 -31.89
N ASP A 55 12.61 6.81 -32.68
CA ASP A 55 12.27 7.29 -34.02
C ASP A 55 10.91 7.98 -33.97
N ILE A 56 10.89 9.29 -34.20
CA ILE A 56 9.68 10.09 -34.26
C ILE A 56 9.19 10.08 -35.73
N PRO A 57 7.98 9.56 -36.01
CA PRO A 57 7.38 9.67 -37.31
C PRO A 57 7.27 11.14 -37.74
N SER A 58 7.56 11.43 -39.03
CA SER A 58 7.57 12.81 -39.55
C SER A 58 6.20 13.51 -39.48
N ASP A 59 5.13 12.73 -39.37
CA ASP A 59 3.72 13.17 -39.28
C ASP A 59 3.19 13.13 -37.84
N PHE A 60 4.07 12.91 -36.83
CA PHE A 60 3.67 12.90 -35.45
C PHE A 60 3.39 14.31 -34.91
N HIS A 61 2.16 14.55 -34.52
CA HIS A 61 1.71 15.80 -33.89
C HIS A 61 0.95 15.51 -32.62
N VAL A 62 1.34 16.16 -31.52
CA VAL A 62 0.66 16.04 -30.22
C VAL A 62 -0.75 16.62 -30.31
N SER A 63 -1.73 15.85 -29.88
CA SER A 63 -3.13 16.22 -29.88
C SER A 63 -3.54 16.76 -28.49
N PRO A 64 -4.20 17.92 -28.41
CA PRO A 64 -4.61 18.50 -27.12
C PRO A 64 -5.66 17.67 -26.37
N GLN A 65 -6.27 16.69 -27.04
CA GLN A 65 -7.24 15.77 -26.45
C GLN A 65 -6.61 14.67 -25.61
N LEU A 66 -5.28 14.41 -25.77
CA LEU A 66 -4.58 13.32 -25.10
C LEU A 66 -3.57 13.86 -24.09
N GLU A 67 -3.90 13.75 -22.81
CA GLU A 67 -2.97 14.01 -21.70
C GLU A 67 -2.14 12.75 -21.43
N VAL A 68 -0.83 12.92 -21.25
CA VAL A 68 0.13 11.87 -20.94
C VAL A 68 0.88 12.23 -19.67
N TYR A 69 0.88 11.34 -18.66
CA TYR A 69 1.56 11.59 -17.38
C TYR A 69 2.35 10.37 -16.90
N GLY A 70 3.64 10.54 -16.65
CA GLY A 70 4.53 9.46 -16.24
C GLY A 70 4.84 9.41 -14.75
N ASN A 71 4.80 8.20 -14.19
CA ASN A 71 5.48 7.80 -12.96
C ASN A 71 6.84 7.17 -13.33
N PHE A 72 7.43 6.27 -12.50
CA PHE A 72 8.75 5.70 -12.81
C PHE A 72 8.70 4.61 -13.88
N HIS A 73 7.72 3.72 -13.82
CA HIS A 73 7.58 2.55 -14.69
C HIS A 73 6.24 2.48 -15.42
N THR A 74 5.42 3.49 -15.26
CA THR A 74 4.07 3.57 -15.79
C THR A 74 3.80 4.94 -16.38
N ILE A 75 2.89 4.99 -17.36
CA ILE A 75 2.34 6.23 -17.88
C ILE A 75 0.82 6.08 -17.91
N GLY A 76 0.11 7.10 -17.44
CA GLY A 76 -1.32 7.24 -17.64
C GLY A 76 -1.63 8.02 -18.90
N LEU A 77 -2.62 7.56 -19.65
CA LEU A 77 -3.23 8.26 -20.77
C LEU A 77 -4.64 8.68 -20.38
N ILE A 78 -4.96 9.95 -20.55
CA ILE A 78 -6.31 10.48 -20.34
C ILE A 78 -6.74 11.25 -21.60
N ALA A 79 -7.80 10.77 -22.25
CA ALA A 79 -8.34 11.35 -23.47
C ALA A 79 -9.65 12.10 -23.17
N ALA A 80 -9.72 13.38 -23.53
CA ALA A 80 -10.91 14.22 -23.40
C ALA A 80 -11.65 14.29 -24.73
N LEU A 81 -12.97 13.98 -24.73
CA LEU A 81 -13.77 14.08 -25.93
C LEU A 81 -13.95 15.53 -26.36
N PRO A 82 -13.72 15.85 -27.66
CA PRO A 82 -14.00 17.16 -28.18
C PRO A 82 -15.51 17.43 -28.24
N ALA A 83 -15.87 18.70 -28.30
CA ALA A 83 -17.24 19.10 -28.48
C ALA A 83 -17.85 18.47 -29.76
N GLY A 84 -19.03 17.88 -29.63
CA GLY A 84 -19.76 17.26 -30.74
C GLY A 84 -19.57 15.74 -30.87
N ILE A 85 -18.68 15.11 -30.10
CA ILE A 85 -18.58 13.65 -29.99
C ILE A 85 -19.13 13.23 -28.63
N ALA A 86 -20.20 12.45 -28.64
CA ALA A 86 -20.73 11.86 -27.40
C ALA A 86 -20.01 10.55 -27.07
N ALA A 87 -19.89 10.23 -25.78
CA ALA A 87 -19.30 8.94 -25.36
C ALA A 87 -20.08 7.74 -25.93
N THR A 88 -21.36 7.89 -26.17
CA THR A 88 -22.26 6.90 -26.81
C THR A 88 -21.94 6.63 -28.27
N ASP A 89 -21.22 7.53 -28.94
CA ASP A 89 -20.84 7.37 -30.35
C ASP A 89 -19.56 6.55 -30.51
N ILE A 90 -18.92 6.22 -29.38
CA ILE A 90 -17.64 5.53 -29.35
C ILE A 90 -17.88 4.06 -28.99
N LYS A 91 -17.38 3.18 -29.84
CA LYS A 91 -17.34 1.74 -29.57
C LYS A 91 -16.17 1.35 -28.69
N LEU A 92 -14.96 1.89 -28.98
CA LEU A 92 -13.75 1.68 -28.20
C LEU A 92 -12.65 2.70 -28.57
N MET A 93 -11.66 2.86 -27.69
CA MET A 93 -10.45 3.65 -27.95
C MET A 93 -9.23 2.75 -27.79
N ARG A 94 -8.55 2.44 -28.91
CA ARG A 94 -7.33 1.62 -28.90
C ARG A 94 -6.12 2.47 -28.63
N SER A 95 -5.27 2.03 -27.72
CA SER A 95 -3.99 2.67 -27.48
C SER A 95 -2.82 1.89 -28.06
N TYR A 96 -1.80 2.63 -28.44
CA TYR A 96 -0.55 2.10 -28.96
C TYR A 96 0.63 2.88 -28.41
N ILE A 97 1.76 2.19 -28.25
CA ILE A 97 3.05 2.79 -27.94
C ILE A 97 4.00 2.61 -29.13
N ASN A 98 4.78 3.64 -29.44
CA ASN A 98 5.84 3.55 -30.46
C ASN A 98 7.06 2.85 -29.86
N VAL A 99 7.47 1.73 -30.43
CA VAL A 99 8.69 1.01 -30.06
C VAL A 99 9.52 0.84 -31.33
N GLN A 100 10.60 1.61 -31.45
CA GLN A 100 11.52 1.55 -32.62
C GLN A 100 10.83 1.79 -33.95
N GLY A 101 9.91 2.75 -34.02
CA GLY A 101 9.16 3.08 -35.24
C GLY A 101 7.90 2.24 -35.47
N GLU A 102 7.66 1.20 -34.66
CA GLU A 102 6.47 0.35 -34.73
C GLU A 102 5.44 0.68 -33.66
N TRP A 103 4.18 0.83 -34.07
CA TRP A 103 3.06 1.01 -33.14
C TRP A 103 2.60 -0.33 -32.57
N ARG A 104 2.87 -0.57 -31.28
CA ARG A 104 2.47 -1.79 -30.58
C ARG A 104 1.22 -1.53 -29.74
N PRO A 105 0.19 -2.38 -29.87
CA PRO A 105 -1.05 -2.21 -29.11
C PRO A 105 -0.79 -2.31 -27.61
N GLN A 106 -1.54 -1.52 -26.87
CA GLN A 106 -1.58 -1.50 -25.41
C GLN A 106 -3.00 -1.73 -24.91
N HIS A 107 -3.22 -1.61 -23.62
CA HIS A 107 -4.55 -1.71 -23.03
C HIS A 107 -5.45 -0.57 -23.55
N ASP A 108 -6.68 -0.89 -23.96
CA ASP A 108 -7.64 0.10 -24.48
C ASP A 108 -8.04 1.13 -23.41
N LEU A 109 -8.32 2.36 -23.84
CA LEU A 109 -8.89 3.36 -22.95
C LEU A 109 -10.36 3.05 -22.66
N VAL A 110 -10.77 3.32 -21.44
CA VAL A 110 -12.13 3.10 -20.95
C VAL A 110 -12.72 4.38 -20.37
N GLN A 111 -14.04 4.51 -20.44
CA GLN A 111 -14.72 5.69 -19.93
C GLN A 111 -14.56 5.81 -18.42
N VAL A 112 -14.15 7.00 -17.97
CA VAL A 112 -13.97 7.34 -16.56
C VAL A 112 -15.32 7.82 -15.98
N GLY A 113 -15.86 7.11 -15.03
CA GLY A 113 -17.14 7.49 -14.44
C GLY A 113 -18.22 7.72 -15.50
N ASN A 114 -18.98 8.77 -15.32
CA ASN A 114 -19.94 9.28 -16.30
C ASN A 114 -19.40 10.52 -17.03
N PHE A 115 -18.10 10.74 -16.98
CA PHE A 115 -17.46 11.91 -17.59
C PHE A 115 -17.15 11.67 -19.07
N PRO A 116 -16.96 12.74 -19.87
CA PRO A 116 -16.54 12.63 -21.25
C PRO A 116 -15.03 12.39 -21.38
N TRP A 117 -14.47 11.62 -20.49
CA TRP A 117 -13.06 11.25 -20.45
C TRP A 117 -12.89 9.75 -20.55
N PHE A 118 -11.79 9.35 -21.18
CA PHE A 118 -11.36 7.98 -21.26
C PHE A 118 -9.93 7.88 -20.76
N ALA A 119 -9.60 6.81 -20.04
CA ALA A 119 -8.28 6.64 -19.47
C ALA A 119 -7.79 5.20 -19.58
N THR A 120 -6.47 5.05 -19.59
CA THR A 120 -5.78 3.77 -19.43
C THR A 120 -4.39 3.98 -18.83
N SER A 121 -3.75 2.88 -18.46
CA SER A 121 -2.37 2.86 -17.98
C SER A 121 -1.49 2.02 -18.88
N ILE A 122 -0.28 2.50 -19.12
CA ILE A 122 0.79 1.80 -19.81
C ILE A 122 1.83 1.39 -18.79
N PHE A 123 2.27 0.14 -18.86
CA PHE A 123 3.14 -0.49 -17.87
C PHE A 123 4.52 -0.83 -18.42
N TRP A 124 5.43 -1.21 -17.56
CA TRP A 124 6.74 -1.79 -17.87
C TRP A 124 7.67 -0.85 -18.63
N LEU A 125 7.62 0.43 -18.31
CA LEU A 125 8.44 1.45 -18.93
C LEU A 125 9.78 1.62 -18.20
N GLN A 126 10.80 2.09 -18.91
CA GLN A 126 12.07 2.46 -18.30
C GLN A 126 11.94 3.83 -17.64
N PRO A 127 12.51 4.05 -16.45
CA PRO A 127 12.57 5.38 -15.86
C PRO A 127 13.37 6.36 -16.71
N ASN A 128 13.05 7.67 -16.55
CA ASN A 128 13.74 8.76 -17.24
C ASN A 128 13.79 8.58 -18.76
N SER A 129 12.69 8.15 -19.37
CA SER A 129 12.64 7.76 -20.76
C SER A 129 11.40 8.33 -21.45
N SER A 130 11.59 8.76 -22.72
CA SER A 130 10.53 9.35 -23.53
C SER A 130 9.78 8.30 -24.33
N TYR A 131 8.47 8.47 -24.43
CA TYR A 131 7.57 7.58 -25.15
C TYR A 131 6.56 8.35 -25.96
N GLN A 132 6.12 7.77 -27.06
CA GLN A 132 5.08 8.28 -27.94
C GLN A 132 3.91 7.34 -27.95
N PHE A 133 2.72 7.91 -27.96
CA PHE A 133 1.46 7.19 -27.90
C PHE A 133 0.55 7.62 -29.04
N LYS A 134 -0.25 6.66 -29.50
CA LYS A 134 -1.35 6.89 -30.45
C LYS A 134 -2.62 6.28 -29.89
N VAL A 135 -3.72 6.99 -29.99
CA VAL A 135 -5.06 6.52 -29.62
C VAL A 135 -5.95 6.61 -30.87
N GLU A 136 -6.49 5.49 -31.29
CA GLU A 136 -7.51 5.41 -32.34
C GLU A 136 -8.89 5.39 -31.72
N VAL A 137 -9.69 6.39 -32.00
CA VAL A 137 -11.09 6.49 -31.59
C VAL A 137 -11.94 5.78 -32.60
N ILE A 138 -12.60 4.69 -32.21
CA ILE A 138 -13.40 3.85 -33.08
C ILE A 138 -14.87 4.08 -32.80
N GLY A 139 -15.61 4.51 -33.82
CA GLY A 139 -17.03 4.77 -33.79
C GLY A 139 -17.87 3.47 -33.68
N ILE A 140 -19.14 3.62 -33.38
CA ILE A 140 -20.09 2.51 -33.24
C ILE A 140 -20.19 1.62 -34.48
N ASN A 141 -19.95 2.18 -35.67
CA ASN A 141 -19.94 1.45 -36.93
C ASN A 141 -18.59 0.80 -37.25
N SER A 142 -17.64 0.85 -36.31
CA SER A 142 -16.28 0.28 -36.41
C SER A 142 -15.33 1.04 -37.34
N GLU A 143 -15.63 2.27 -37.73
CA GLU A 143 -14.74 3.19 -38.40
C GLU A 143 -13.83 3.92 -37.44
N VAL A 144 -12.64 4.32 -37.88
CA VAL A 144 -11.77 5.23 -37.14
C VAL A 144 -12.26 6.66 -37.36
N ILE A 145 -12.86 7.26 -36.31
CA ILE A 145 -13.42 8.61 -36.39
C ILE A 145 -12.43 9.71 -35.96
N ALA A 146 -11.39 9.34 -35.20
CA ALA A 146 -10.30 10.23 -34.84
C ALA A 146 -9.03 9.45 -34.49
N VAL A 147 -7.88 10.10 -34.64
CA VAL A 147 -6.57 9.61 -34.15
C VAL A 147 -5.94 10.71 -33.33
N TRP A 148 -5.56 10.39 -32.10
CA TRP A 148 -4.86 11.33 -31.22
C TRP A 148 -3.49 10.80 -30.89
N CYS A 149 -2.51 11.69 -30.91
CA CYS A 149 -1.14 11.37 -30.54
C CYS A 149 -0.73 12.16 -29.31
N GLY A 150 0.15 11.59 -28.52
CA GLY A 150 0.72 12.22 -27.34
C GLY A 150 2.15 11.71 -27.10
N ASP A 151 2.95 12.54 -26.52
CA ASP A 151 4.26 12.16 -26.02
C ASP A 151 4.35 12.42 -24.50
N GLY A 152 5.20 11.67 -23.84
CA GLY A 152 5.40 11.79 -22.41
C GLY A 152 6.68 11.13 -21.96
N MET A 153 7.09 11.46 -20.76
CA MET A 153 8.33 10.97 -20.17
C MET A 153 8.03 10.33 -18.79
N THR A 154 8.62 9.19 -18.54
CA THR A 154 8.65 8.62 -17.20
C THR A 154 9.58 9.43 -16.30
N ARG A 155 9.23 9.55 -15.02
CA ARG A 155 10.10 10.20 -14.04
C ARG A 155 11.41 9.43 -13.85
N ALA A 156 12.49 10.17 -13.58
CA ALA A 156 13.75 9.57 -13.16
C ALA A 156 13.59 8.87 -11.79
N GLU A 157 14.30 7.75 -11.61
CA GLU A 157 14.41 7.13 -10.29
C GLU A 157 14.91 8.15 -9.28
N PRO A 158 14.30 8.28 -8.08
CA PRO A 158 14.71 9.26 -7.11
C PRO A 158 16.11 8.92 -6.58
N ALA A 159 16.97 9.91 -6.57
CA ALA A 159 18.31 9.85 -5.99
C ALA A 159 18.39 10.82 -4.82
N LEU A 160 19.08 10.42 -3.76
CA LEU A 160 19.36 11.32 -2.66
C LEU A 160 20.33 12.41 -3.13
N HIS A 161 19.92 13.66 -2.95
CA HIS A 161 20.74 14.81 -3.35
C HIS A 161 22.03 14.84 -2.55
N GLN A 162 23.16 15.04 -3.23
CA GLN A 162 24.48 15.18 -2.63
C GLN A 162 24.78 16.66 -2.42
N SER A 163 24.58 17.14 -1.21
CA SER A 163 24.85 18.52 -0.84
C SER A 163 26.34 18.72 -0.51
N SER A 164 26.88 19.89 -0.87
CA SER A 164 28.21 20.37 -0.42
C SER A 164 28.14 21.11 0.91
N SER A 165 26.94 21.45 1.41
CA SER A 165 26.72 22.21 2.64
C SER A 165 25.81 21.43 3.59
N ASN A 166 26.35 21.02 4.72
CA ASN A 166 25.64 20.26 5.73
C ASN A 166 25.47 21.06 7.02
N LEU A 167 24.29 20.96 7.62
CA LEU A 167 24.03 21.34 9.00
C LEU A 167 23.91 20.06 9.85
N TYR A 168 24.25 20.17 11.13
CA TYR A 168 24.24 19.02 12.03
C TYR A 168 23.43 19.28 13.28
N VAL A 169 22.72 18.22 13.73
CA VAL A 169 22.04 18.16 15.02
C VAL A 169 22.63 17.02 15.83
N ALA A 170 22.87 17.24 17.11
CA ALA A 170 23.33 16.21 18.05
C ALA A 170 22.74 16.44 19.44
N THR A 171 22.46 15.37 20.20
CA THR A 171 21.86 15.45 21.56
C THR A 171 22.72 16.26 22.55
N ASN A 172 24.01 16.35 22.31
CA ASN A 172 24.98 17.17 23.09
C ASN A 172 25.31 18.53 22.45
N GLY A 173 24.54 18.94 21.43
CA GLY A 173 24.70 20.23 20.75
C GLY A 173 24.09 21.40 21.52
N ASP A 174 24.09 22.56 20.89
CA ASP A 174 23.55 23.81 21.43
C ASP A 174 22.92 24.63 20.29
N ASP A 175 21.67 25.04 20.44
CA ASP A 175 20.92 25.77 19.42
C ASP A 175 21.41 27.20 19.15
N SER A 176 22.29 27.71 19.98
CA SER A 176 23.00 28.98 19.76
C SER A 176 24.19 28.85 18.80
N GLN A 177 24.63 27.63 18.52
CA GLN A 177 25.79 27.34 17.66
C GLN A 177 25.44 27.42 16.18
N PRO A 178 26.41 27.46 15.26
CA PRO A 178 26.16 27.60 13.82
C PRO A 178 25.64 26.32 13.12
N GLY A 179 25.58 25.19 13.80
CA GLY A 179 25.13 23.93 13.22
C GLY A 179 26.20 23.23 12.39
N THR A 180 27.47 23.50 12.60
CA THR A 180 28.55 22.73 11.96
C THR A 180 28.73 21.36 12.63
N ARG A 181 29.56 20.51 12.04
CA ARG A 181 29.82 19.17 12.59
C ARG A 181 30.43 19.23 14.00
N GLU A 182 31.28 20.20 14.24
CA GLU A 182 32.00 20.43 15.51
C GLU A 182 31.13 21.19 16.53
N LEU A 183 30.20 22.01 16.05
CA LEU A 183 29.31 22.85 16.85
C LEU A 183 27.86 22.67 16.38
N PRO A 184 27.27 21.47 16.60
CA PRO A 184 25.92 21.12 16.09
C PRO A 184 24.82 21.83 16.87
N PHE A 185 23.65 21.93 16.25
CA PHE A 185 22.42 22.26 16.96
C PHE A 185 22.07 21.16 17.95
N ARG A 186 21.30 21.50 18.98
CA ARG A 186 20.79 20.52 19.94
C ARG A 186 19.47 19.91 19.49
N THR A 187 18.59 20.71 18.90
CA THR A 187 17.23 20.29 18.58
C THR A 187 17.04 20.10 17.07
N VAL A 188 16.24 19.07 16.71
CA VAL A 188 15.84 18.84 15.33
C VAL A 188 15.00 20.03 14.83
N ALA A 189 14.15 20.59 15.71
CA ALA A 189 13.35 21.78 15.40
C ALA A 189 14.20 22.99 14.99
N LYS A 190 15.36 23.22 15.61
CA LYS A 190 16.29 24.27 15.20
C LYS A 190 16.84 24.00 13.81
N GLY A 191 17.25 22.75 13.55
CA GLY A 191 17.73 22.32 12.24
C GLY A 191 16.70 22.55 11.14
N PHE A 192 15.43 22.14 11.36
CA PHE A 192 14.31 22.32 10.43
C PHE A 192 14.04 23.79 10.10
N ARG A 193 14.16 24.68 11.08
CA ARG A 193 13.98 26.12 10.87
C ARG A 193 15.14 26.77 10.14
N THR A 194 16.33 26.14 10.15
CA THR A 194 17.56 26.75 9.63
C THR A 194 17.96 26.24 8.24
N VAL A 195 17.68 24.97 7.93
CA VAL A 195 18.09 24.35 6.66
C VAL A 195 17.40 25.02 5.47
N THR A 196 18.14 25.24 4.38
CA THR A 196 17.68 25.92 3.16
C THR A 196 17.93 25.05 1.91
N ALA A 197 17.40 25.49 0.77
CA ALA A 197 17.54 24.77 -0.51
C ALA A 197 18.99 24.38 -0.83
N GLY A 198 19.18 23.12 -1.21
CA GLY A 198 20.47 22.53 -1.54
C GLY A 198 21.34 22.13 -0.34
N GLN A 199 20.83 22.30 0.89
CA GLN A 199 21.54 21.86 2.09
C GLN A 199 21.02 20.51 2.59
N THR A 200 21.89 19.80 3.32
CA THR A 200 21.53 18.60 4.08
C THR A 200 21.57 18.89 5.58
N LEU A 201 20.46 18.59 6.27
CA LEU A 201 20.44 18.50 7.73
C LEU A 201 20.77 17.05 8.13
N VAL A 202 21.92 16.85 8.73
CA VAL A 202 22.40 15.56 9.23
C VAL A 202 22.11 15.46 10.73
N ILE A 203 21.26 14.53 11.10
CA ILE A 203 20.90 14.27 12.50
C ILE A 203 21.82 13.15 13.00
N ARG A 204 22.52 13.38 14.11
CA ARG A 204 23.44 12.44 14.73
C ARG A 204 22.68 11.46 15.64
N GLU A 205 23.35 10.38 15.99
CA GLU A 205 22.83 9.34 16.88
C GLU A 205 22.15 9.92 18.13
N GLY A 206 20.97 9.38 18.45
CA GLY A 206 20.25 9.69 19.66
C GLY A 206 18.74 9.68 19.52
N ARG A 207 18.08 9.87 20.66
CA ARG A 207 16.63 10.03 20.75
C ARG A 207 16.29 11.49 20.99
N TYR A 208 15.43 12.03 20.14
CA TYR A 208 14.96 13.40 20.17
C TYR A 208 13.46 13.42 20.44
N ASN A 209 13.06 13.74 21.67
CA ASN A 209 11.65 13.85 22.03
C ASN A 209 11.10 15.18 21.52
N GLU A 210 10.68 15.19 20.27
CA GLU A 210 10.22 16.37 19.55
C GLU A 210 9.02 16.03 18.65
N GLY A 211 8.18 17.04 18.41
CA GLY A 211 7.07 16.95 17.46
C GLY A 211 6.73 18.29 16.87
N GLN A 212 5.74 18.34 15.96
CA GLN A 212 5.37 19.55 15.22
C GLN A 212 6.56 20.18 14.49
N LEU A 213 7.45 19.33 13.95
CA LEU A 213 8.67 19.77 13.24
C LEU A 213 8.27 20.34 11.89
N MET A 214 8.48 21.65 11.72
CA MET A 214 8.10 22.37 10.51
C MET A 214 9.33 23.02 9.86
N LEU A 215 9.47 22.81 8.55
CA LEU A 215 10.48 23.49 7.74
C LEU A 215 10.09 24.96 7.53
N SER A 216 11.08 25.86 7.57
CA SER A 216 10.87 27.28 7.22
C SER A 216 11.08 27.56 5.74
N HIS A 217 11.74 26.67 5.02
CA HIS A 217 12.15 26.90 3.63
C HIS A 217 11.75 25.70 2.75
N ASP A 218 11.66 25.97 1.45
CA ASP A 218 11.48 24.96 0.41
C ASP A 218 12.82 24.59 -0.25
N GLY A 219 12.89 23.38 -0.80
CA GLY A 219 13.89 23.01 -1.76
C GLY A 219 13.59 23.57 -3.16
N ARG A 220 14.40 23.20 -4.12
CA ARG A 220 14.21 23.47 -5.55
C ARG A 220 14.48 22.19 -6.35
N PRO A 221 14.00 22.07 -7.60
CA PRO A 221 14.23 20.88 -8.41
C PRO A 221 15.69 20.47 -8.53
N ASP A 222 16.59 21.43 -8.65
CA ASP A 222 18.04 21.27 -8.75
C ASP A 222 18.77 21.28 -7.39
N ALA A 223 18.08 21.67 -6.32
CA ALA A 223 18.62 21.88 -5.00
C ALA A 223 17.59 21.54 -3.89
N PRO A 224 17.16 20.29 -3.76
CA PRO A 224 16.21 19.90 -2.72
C PRO A 224 16.81 20.06 -1.32
N ILE A 225 15.98 20.18 -0.32
CA ILE A 225 16.38 20.07 1.09
C ILE A 225 16.42 18.58 1.43
N VAL A 226 17.53 18.13 2.01
CA VAL A 226 17.67 16.77 2.51
C VAL A 226 17.71 16.78 4.04
N ILE A 227 16.91 15.91 4.66
CA ILE A 227 16.95 15.66 6.10
C ILE A 227 17.21 14.18 6.29
N ARG A 228 18.30 13.85 6.96
CA ARG A 228 18.71 12.46 7.07
C ARG A 228 19.42 12.13 8.37
N SER A 229 19.39 10.85 8.72
CA SER A 229 20.30 10.32 9.73
C SER A 229 21.76 10.39 9.26
N SER A 230 22.69 10.54 10.20
CA SER A 230 24.11 10.32 9.92
C SER A 230 24.33 8.85 9.52
N PRO A 231 25.10 8.57 8.47
CA PRO A 231 25.30 7.21 8.01
C PRO A 231 25.83 6.27 9.11
N GLY A 232 25.15 5.15 9.34
CA GLY A 232 25.49 4.15 10.34
C GLY A 232 25.12 4.52 11.78
N GLU A 233 24.43 5.64 11.99
CA GLU A 233 23.98 6.08 13.31
C GLU A 233 22.45 5.89 13.45
N SER A 234 22.00 5.45 14.64
CA SER A 234 20.58 5.29 14.96
C SER A 234 19.98 6.63 15.43
N VAL A 235 19.02 7.13 14.67
CA VAL A 235 18.35 8.41 14.95
C VAL A 235 16.87 8.15 15.16
N ILE A 236 16.36 8.45 16.34
CA ILE A 236 14.95 8.28 16.69
C ILE A 236 14.36 9.65 17.03
N ILE A 237 13.37 10.09 16.24
CA ILE A 237 12.53 11.23 16.55
C ILE A 237 11.27 10.70 17.19
N ASP A 238 11.07 11.01 18.47
CA ASP A 238 10.12 10.33 19.32
C ASP A 238 9.01 11.25 19.81
N GLY A 239 7.78 10.87 19.56
CA GLY A 239 6.58 11.58 20.00
C GLY A 239 6.20 11.34 21.46
N THR A 240 7.01 10.62 22.22
CA THR A 240 6.76 10.35 23.64
C THR A 240 6.82 11.61 24.50
N ASP A 241 5.88 11.73 25.44
CA ASP A 241 5.92 12.73 26.50
C ASP A 241 7.02 12.38 27.51
N PRO A 242 8.07 13.23 27.65
CA PRO A 242 9.17 12.91 28.55
C PRO A 242 8.77 12.83 30.04
N GLU A 243 7.78 13.61 30.47
CA GLU A 243 7.34 13.63 31.87
C GLU A 243 6.61 12.31 32.22
N LEU A 244 5.80 11.81 31.30
CA LEU A 244 5.09 10.52 31.45
C LEU A 244 6.00 9.30 31.22
N SER A 245 7.19 9.48 30.71
CA SER A 245 8.20 8.42 30.57
C SER A 245 8.96 8.16 31.89
N ASP A 246 8.93 9.09 32.81
CA ASP A 246 9.54 8.91 34.15
C ASP A 246 8.62 8.05 35.02
N LEU A 247 9.12 6.88 35.42
CA LEU A 247 8.36 5.97 36.28
C LEU A 247 7.99 6.58 37.63
N THR A 248 8.70 7.61 38.10
CA THR A 248 8.37 8.32 39.36
C THR A 248 7.13 9.18 39.24
N ALA A 249 6.64 9.46 38.03
CA ALA A 249 5.38 10.17 37.81
C ALA A 249 4.14 9.27 38.01
N TRP A 250 4.33 7.96 38.15
CA TRP A 250 3.25 6.98 38.17
C TRP A 250 2.97 6.50 39.62
N ASP A 251 1.75 6.74 40.08
CA ASP A 251 1.22 6.20 41.31
C ASP A 251 0.66 4.81 41.09
N SER A 252 0.79 3.92 42.07
CA SER A 252 0.09 2.63 42.03
C SER A 252 -1.30 2.76 42.62
N ASP A 253 -2.33 2.53 41.83
CA ASP A 253 -3.74 2.50 42.27
C ASP A 253 -4.15 1.12 42.82
N GLY A 254 -3.20 0.19 42.94
CA GLY A 254 -3.43 -1.21 43.34
C GLY A 254 -3.84 -2.11 42.19
N GLU A 255 -3.82 -3.42 42.41
CA GLU A 255 -4.26 -4.45 41.44
C GLU A 255 -3.61 -4.37 40.07
N GLY A 256 -2.37 -3.84 39.97
CA GLY A 256 -1.65 -3.68 38.70
C GLY A 256 -2.18 -2.56 37.79
N ILE A 257 -2.85 -1.59 38.42
CA ILE A 257 -3.25 -0.34 37.79
C ILE A 257 -2.31 0.75 38.26
N PHE A 258 -1.88 1.58 37.32
CA PHE A 258 -1.01 2.71 37.58
C PHE A 258 -1.61 3.95 36.94
N SER A 259 -1.43 5.10 37.56
CA SER A 259 -1.89 6.37 36.99
C SER A 259 -0.89 7.49 37.17
N ALA A 260 -0.91 8.44 36.24
CA ALA A 260 -0.09 9.64 36.29
C ALA A 260 -0.93 10.87 35.97
N ALA A 261 -0.59 12.02 36.55
CA ALA A 261 -1.24 13.29 36.21
C ALA A 261 -0.89 13.67 34.76
N CYS A 262 -1.87 14.16 34.01
CA CYS A 262 -1.68 14.64 32.64
C CYS A 262 -2.57 15.85 32.36
N GLN A 263 -2.35 16.51 31.24
CA GLN A 263 -3.23 17.57 30.76
C GLN A 263 -3.64 17.30 29.32
N GLY A 264 -4.90 16.96 29.12
CA GLY A 264 -5.49 16.66 27.83
C GLY A 264 -5.67 15.18 27.56
N ASP A 265 -5.93 14.84 26.31
CA ASP A 265 -6.32 13.49 25.90
C ASP A 265 -5.09 12.66 25.48
N TYR A 266 -4.73 11.68 26.32
CA TYR A 266 -3.63 10.75 26.06
C TYR A 266 -4.21 9.35 25.90
N ARG A 267 -4.31 8.86 24.67
CA ARG A 267 -4.95 7.57 24.38
C ARG A 267 -4.02 6.53 23.76
N SER A 268 -2.77 6.89 23.53
CA SER A 268 -1.80 6.03 22.90
C SER A 268 -0.58 5.86 23.79
N ALA A 269 -0.35 4.64 24.22
CA ALA A 269 0.79 4.31 25.06
C ALA A 269 1.37 2.93 24.67
N THR A 270 2.68 2.81 24.80
CA THR A 270 3.42 1.59 24.53
C THR A 270 4.36 1.30 25.71
N LEU A 271 4.37 0.07 26.18
CA LEU A 271 5.38 -0.43 27.09
C LEU A 271 6.42 -1.22 26.32
N VAL A 272 7.68 -1.00 26.61
CA VAL A 272 8.78 -1.79 26.02
C VAL A 272 9.55 -2.50 27.12
N ARG A 273 9.55 -3.82 27.11
CA ARG A 273 10.27 -4.61 28.10
C ARG A 273 11.78 -4.37 28.02
N LYS A 274 12.42 -4.15 29.16
CA LYS A 274 13.86 -3.82 29.20
C LYS A 274 14.79 -5.01 28.90
N ASN A 275 14.29 -6.24 29.05
CA ASN A 275 15.11 -7.45 28.90
C ASN A 275 15.19 -8.00 27.46
N ASP A 276 14.20 -7.75 26.62
CA ASP A 276 14.12 -8.29 25.26
C ASP A 276 13.55 -7.31 24.24
N ASP A 277 13.37 -6.04 24.64
CA ASP A 277 12.80 -4.95 23.85
C ASP A 277 11.43 -5.27 23.20
N LYS A 278 10.70 -6.27 23.74
CA LYS A 278 9.35 -6.58 23.27
C LYS A 278 8.42 -5.40 23.59
N ALA A 279 7.79 -4.87 22.55
CA ALA A 279 6.77 -3.84 22.72
C ALA A 279 5.40 -4.45 23.04
N ILE A 280 4.67 -3.76 23.89
CA ILE A 280 3.29 -4.00 24.27
C ILE A 280 2.50 -2.74 23.98
N ARG A 281 1.74 -2.73 22.92
CA ARG A 281 0.83 -1.63 22.59
C ARG A 281 -0.37 -1.71 23.53
N LEU A 282 -0.59 -0.68 24.38
CA LEU A 282 -1.68 -0.69 25.33
C LEU A 282 -3.01 -0.41 24.64
N PHE A 283 -3.98 -1.30 24.87
CA PHE A 283 -5.28 -1.22 24.25
C PHE A 283 -6.10 -0.05 24.81
N PRO A 284 -6.57 0.91 24.01
CA PRO A 284 -7.34 2.04 24.49
C PRO A 284 -8.76 1.61 24.86
N VAL A 285 -9.15 1.77 26.10
CA VAL A 285 -10.51 1.50 26.57
C VAL A 285 -11.32 2.78 26.71
N ARG A 286 -12.65 2.67 26.63
CA ARG A 286 -13.56 3.83 26.66
C ARG A 286 -13.85 4.34 28.07
N GLU A 287 -13.74 3.48 29.07
CA GLU A 287 -14.09 3.79 30.46
C GLU A 287 -13.04 3.22 31.41
N LEU A 288 -12.77 3.94 32.48
CA LEU A 288 -11.87 3.48 33.53
C LEU A 288 -12.32 2.13 34.13
N LYS A 289 -13.62 1.87 34.15
CA LYS A 289 -14.17 0.59 34.60
C LYS A 289 -13.68 -0.58 33.75
N HIS A 290 -13.67 -0.43 32.41
CA HIS A 290 -13.19 -1.48 31.50
C HIS A 290 -11.72 -1.79 31.74
N LEU A 291 -10.93 -0.77 32.09
CA LEU A 291 -9.53 -0.94 32.48
C LEU A 291 -9.40 -1.71 33.80
N LYS A 292 -10.18 -1.35 34.81
CA LYS A 292 -10.20 -2.01 36.14
C LYS A 292 -10.64 -3.46 36.05
N ASP A 293 -11.70 -3.72 35.31
CA ASP A 293 -12.24 -5.07 35.09
C ASP A 293 -11.36 -5.90 34.14
N ARG A 294 -10.43 -5.26 33.44
CA ARG A 294 -9.64 -5.87 32.32
C ARG A 294 -10.55 -6.62 31.35
N ALA A 295 -11.66 -6.00 31.03
CA ALA A 295 -12.69 -6.59 30.19
C ALA A 295 -13.41 -5.52 29.37
N ILE A 296 -13.79 -5.92 28.16
CA ILE A 296 -14.66 -5.13 27.30
C ILE A 296 -15.99 -5.87 27.25
N PRO A 297 -17.09 -5.30 27.75
CA PRO A 297 -18.34 -6.05 28.01
C PRO A 297 -18.85 -6.87 26.82
N GLU A 298 -18.73 -6.36 25.61
CA GLU A 298 -19.25 -7.04 24.41
C GLU A 298 -18.24 -8.02 23.79
N PHE A 299 -16.96 -8.00 24.21
CA PHE A 299 -15.88 -8.74 23.54
C PHE A 299 -15.17 -9.75 24.42
N GLY A 300 -15.17 -9.55 25.74
CA GLY A 300 -14.52 -10.44 26.70
C GLY A 300 -13.40 -9.79 27.50
N THR A 301 -12.66 -10.61 28.26
CA THR A 301 -11.53 -10.16 29.07
C THR A 301 -10.27 -9.94 28.22
N PHE A 302 -9.36 -9.07 28.70
CA PHE A 302 -8.06 -8.88 28.06
C PHE A 302 -7.30 -10.19 27.82
N ARG A 303 -7.41 -11.12 28.78
CA ARG A 303 -6.78 -12.43 28.65
C ARG A 303 -7.37 -13.27 27.50
N GLU A 304 -8.70 -13.31 27.38
CA GLU A 304 -9.38 -14.02 26.30
C GLU A 304 -9.08 -13.40 24.94
N LEU A 305 -8.85 -12.07 24.93
CA LEU A 305 -8.52 -11.31 23.74
C LEU A 305 -7.02 -11.32 23.40
N GLY A 306 -6.15 -11.89 24.23
CA GLY A 306 -4.70 -11.83 24.04
C GLY A 306 -4.08 -10.45 24.29
N ILE A 307 -4.85 -9.50 24.87
CA ILE A 307 -4.39 -8.14 25.16
C ILE A 307 -3.55 -8.14 26.42
N GLU A 308 -2.31 -7.68 26.35
CA GLU A 308 -1.36 -7.69 27.48
C GLU A 308 -1.57 -6.50 28.45
N GLY A 309 -2.24 -5.43 28.02
CA GLY A 309 -2.55 -4.28 28.87
C GLY A 309 -3.44 -3.26 28.18
N GLY A 310 -4.01 -2.35 28.95
CA GLY A 310 -4.88 -1.29 28.45
C GLY A 310 -4.50 0.09 28.96
N VAL A 311 -5.06 1.13 28.33
CA VAL A 311 -4.88 2.54 28.66
C VAL A 311 -6.21 3.27 28.61
N TYR A 312 -6.39 4.22 29.56
CA TYR A 312 -7.52 5.13 29.63
C TYR A 312 -7.04 6.50 30.11
N CYS A 313 -7.61 7.57 29.56
CA CYS A 313 -7.35 8.94 30.02
C CYS A 313 -8.68 9.66 30.23
N ASP A 314 -8.83 10.38 31.34
CA ASP A 314 -10.01 11.19 31.63
C ASP A 314 -9.79 12.70 31.41
N GLY A 315 -8.60 13.06 30.93
CA GLY A 315 -8.18 14.44 30.69
C GLY A 315 -7.26 15.01 31.76
N ASP A 316 -7.40 14.57 33.01
CA ASP A 316 -6.58 14.98 34.16
C ASP A 316 -5.58 13.91 34.56
N ARG A 317 -5.93 12.65 34.37
CA ARG A 317 -5.05 11.51 34.66
C ARG A 317 -5.08 10.48 33.51
N ILE A 318 -3.93 9.92 33.20
CA ILE A 318 -3.79 8.74 32.39
C ILE A 318 -3.64 7.52 33.27
N HIS A 319 -4.38 6.46 32.97
CA HIS A 319 -4.38 5.19 33.67
C HIS A 319 -3.92 4.07 32.75
N ILE A 320 -3.08 3.18 33.26
CA ILE A 320 -2.69 1.94 32.56
C ILE A 320 -2.98 0.74 33.47
N ALA A 321 -3.38 -0.36 32.85
CA ALA A 321 -3.53 -1.64 33.54
C ALA A 321 -2.78 -2.73 32.79
N LEU A 322 -1.99 -3.50 33.50
CA LEU A 322 -1.30 -4.67 32.98
C LEU A 322 -2.10 -5.94 33.29
N GLN A 323 -1.92 -7.00 32.51
CA GLN A 323 -2.50 -8.30 32.82
C GLN A 323 -2.05 -8.83 34.18
N ALA A 324 -2.87 -9.69 34.77
CA ALA A 324 -2.70 -10.21 36.14
C ALA A 324 -1.34 -10.91 36.42
N SER A 325 -0.67 -11.42 35.41
CA SER A 325 0.68 -12.00 35.51
C SER A 325 1.79 -10.96 35.71
N LEU A 326 1.47 -9.67 35.57
CA LEU A 326 2.38 -8.52 35.65
C LEU A 326 1.98 -7.52 36.76
N ILE A 327 1.38 -8.00 37.87
CA ILE A 327 0.69 -7.16 38.87
C ILE A 327 1.62 -6.56 39.95
N SER A 328 2.89 -6.37 39.75
CA SER A 328 3.72 -5.74 40.77
C SER A 328 4.33 -4.42 40.30
N GLN A 329 4.65 -3.50 41.20
CA GLN A 329 5.43 -2.31 40.89
C GLN A 329 6.73 -2.69 40.17
N GLN A 330 7.36 -3.82 40.56
CA GLN A 330 8.51 -4.37 39.84
C GLN A 330 8.23 -4.73 38.38
N ALA A 331 6.98 -5.01 38.03
CA ALA A 331 6.60 -5.24 36.62
C ALA A 331 6.68 -3.94 35.81
N LEU A 332 6.24 -2.82 36.36
CA LEU A 332 6.39 -1.52 35.69
C LEU A 332 7.87 -1.14 35.57
N ASP A 333 8.66 -1.37 36.63
CA ASP A 333 10.11 -1.12 36.61
C ASP A 333 10.87 -1.93 35.56
N GLY A 334 10.32 -3.06 35.14
CA GLY A 334 10.82 -3.90 34.04
C GLY A 334 10.56 -3.34 32.64
N HIS A 335 9.84 -2.24 32.51
CA HIS A 335 9.46 -1.63 31.23
C HIS A 335 9.96 -0.18 31.10
N ARG A 336 10.05 0.28 29.86
CA ARG A 336 10.04 1.71 29.49
C ARG A 336 8.61 2.05 29.10
N ILE A 337 8.12 3.20 29.54
CA ILE A 337 6.78 3.69 29.19
C ILE A 337 6.94 4.77 28.12
N HIS A 338 6.17 4.65 27.06
CA HIS A 338 6.08 5.62 26.00
C HIS A 338 4.62 6.05 25.84
N VAL A 339 4.28 7.23 26.34
CA VAL A 339 2.96 7.85 26.16
C VAL A 339 3.08 8.90 25.07
N SER A 340 2.25 8.84 24.06
CA SER A 340 2.29 9.79 22.93
C SER A 340 1.93 11.20 23.39
N GLY A 341 2.90 12.11 23.40
CA GLY A 341 2.77 13.52 23.83
C GLY A 341 2.51 14.49 22.67
N PHE A 342 2.77 14.09 21.45
CA PHE A 342 2.62 14.93 20.25
C PHE A 342 1.60 14.33 19.28
N GLN A 343 0.82 15.23 18.66
CA GLN A 343 -0.11 14.85 17.60
C GLN A 343 0.64 14.46 16.31
N ARG A 344 1.69 15.19 15.96
CA ARG A 344 2.43 14.99 14.70
C ARG A 344 3.93 15.10 14.91
N GLY A 345 4.68 14.29 14.19
CA GLY A 345 6.12 14.36 14.15
C GLY A 345 6.58 15.46 13.19
N ILE A 346 6.68 15.15 11.92
CA ILE A 346 7.07 16.09 10.86
C ILE A 346 5.82 16.60 10.15
N VAL A 347 5.74 17.92 9.96
CA VAL A 347 4.66 18.58 9.23
C VAL A 347 5.23 19.27 7.99
N LEU A 348 4.83 18.75 6.83
CA LEU A 348 5.12 19.33 5.51
C LEU A 348 3.86 20.01 4.99
N ASP A 349 3.68 21.29 5.30
CA ASP A 349 2.57 22.11 4.83
C ASP A 349 3.09 23.16 3.85
N ALA A 350 2.61 23.11 2.62
CA ALA A 350 3.07 23.92 1.51
C ALA A 350 4.61 23.85 1.36
N ARG A 351 5.16 22.61 1.37
CA ARG A 351 6.60 22.35 1.23
C ARG A 351 6.88 21.62 -0.07
N HIS A 352 7.99 22.00 -0.72
CA HIS A 352 8.34 21.47 -2.04
C HIS A 352 9.80 21.02 -2.09
N HIS A 353 10.03 19.93 -2.86
CA HIS A 353 11.38 19.36 -3.08
C HIS A 353 12.12 19.02 -1.78
N ILE A 354 11.50 18.17 -0.96
CA ILE A 354 12.03 17.70 0.32
C ILE A 354 12.34 16.22 0.25
N GLN A 355 13.49 15.81 0.77
CA GLN A 355 13.89 14.40 0.89
C GLN A 355 14.14 14.06 2.35
N LEU A 356 13.41 13.07 2.88
CA LEU A 356 13.60 12.48 4.20
C LEU A 356 14.22 11.10 4.03
N ASP A 357 15.36 10.82 4.69
CA ASP A 357 16.14 9.60 4.50
C ASP A 357 16.67 9.01 5.80
N GLY A 358 16.36 7.75 6.08
CA GLY A 358 16.97 6.97 7.16
C GLY A 358 16.58 7.40 8.57
N LEU A 359 15.41 7.98 8.78
CA LEU A 359 14.91 8.41 10.08
C LEU A 359 14.02 7.32 10.70
N GLU A 360 14.04 7.19 12.02
CA GLU A 360 13.04 6.46 12.76
C GLU A 360 12.11 7.46 13.48
N LEU A 361 10.78 7.32 13.28
CA LEU A 361 9.75 8.12 13.93
C LEU A 361 8.82 7.19 14.71
N ASN A 362 8.62 7.49 16.00
CA ASN A 362 7.87 6.62 16.89
C ASN A 362 6.91 7.38 17.79
N HIS A 363 5.80 6.75 18.19
CA HIS A 363 4.89 7.15 19.25
C HIS A 363 4.15 8.48 19.01
N TYR A 364 3.70 8.73 17.79
CA TYR A 364 2.81 9.86 17.49
C TYR A 364 1.35 9.40 17.51
N GLY A 365 0.57 9.83 18.48
CA GLY A 365 -0.78 9.30 18.67
C GLY A 365 -1.56 9.98 19.78
N ARG A 366 -1.42 11.30 19.97
CA ARG A 366 -2.06 12.01 21.07
C ARG A 366 -3.56 12.16 20.92
N ASP A 367 -4.03 12.47 19.70
CA ASP A 367 -5.43 12.73 19.42
C ASP A 367 -5.81 12.33 17.97
N GLU A 368 -7.01 12.71 17.53
CA GLU A 368 -7.48 12.41 16.18
C GLU A 368 -6.56 12.97 15.09
N SER A 369 -6.38 12.23 14.01
CA SER A 369 -5.47 12.54 12.89
C SER A 369 -4.00 12.69 13.31
N SER A 370 -3.60 12.02 14.38
CA SER A 370 -2.20 11.90 14.79
C SER A 370 -1.42 11.06 13.80
N CYS A 371 -0.20 11.49 13.48
CA CYS A 371 0.68 10.74 12.59
C CYS A 371 2.15 11.15 12.74
N ALA A 372 3.04 10.26 12.32
CA ALA A 372 4.48 10.55 12.31
C ALA A 372 4.82 11.61 11.26
N ILE A 373 4.27 11.53 10.04
CA ILE A 373 4.47 12.54 8.99
C ILE A 373 3.13 12.99 8.42
N TYR A 374 2.94 14.30 8.38
CA TYR A 374 1.75 14.95 7.84
C TYR A 374 2.12 15.80 6.63
N VAL A 375 1.57 15.44 5.45
CA VAL A 375 1.86 16.10 4.17
C VAL A 375 0.60 16.75 3.65
N LEU A 376 0.64 18.06 3.41
CA LEU A 376 -0.48 18.77 2.78
C LEU A 376 0.02 19.91 1.89
N ASN A 377 -0.69 20.18 0.79
CA ASN A 377 -0.35 21.21 -0.20
C ASN A 377 1.12 21.16 -0.68
N SER A 378 1.71 19.98 -0.72
CA SER A 378 3.14 19.81 -0.91
C SER A 378 3.44 19.03 -2.19
N SER A 379 4.63 19.21 -2.77
CA SER A 379 5.00 18.46 -3.96
C SER A 379 6.47 18.05 -3.98
N ASP A 380 6.75 17.01 -4.76
CA ASP A 380 8.12 16.48 -4.91
C ASP A 380 8.74 16.08 -3.56
N ILE A 381 7.97 15.32 -2.80
CA ILE A 381 8.38 14.81 -1.50
C ILE A 381 8.87 13.37 -1.66
N LEU A 382 10.10 13.12 -1.20
CA LEU A 382 10.66 11.77 -1.10
C LEU A 382 10.81 11.38 0.37
N ILE A 383 10.19 10.26 0.76
CA ILE A 383 10.37 9.64 2.08
C ILE A 383 10.95 8.24 1.82
N GLN A 384 12.17 8.00 2.27
CA GLN A 384 12.81 6.71 2.01
C GLN A 384 13.66 6.21 3.17
N ASN A 385 13.82 4.89 3.23
CA ASN A 385 14.66 4.21 4.21
C ASN A 385 14.31 4.58 5.67
N CYS A 386 13.05 4.98 5.92
CA CYS A 386 12.57 5.39 7.23
C CYS A 386 11.85 4.24 7.94
N ASN A 387 11.88 4.27 9.27
CA ASN A 387 11.12 3.38 10.12
C ASN A 387 10.03 4.15 10.85
N PHE A 388 8.86 3.53 10.97
CA PHE A 388 7.71 4.08 11.69
C PHE A 388 7.19 3.03 12.66
N ARG A 389 7.03 3.39 13.95
CA ARG A 389 6.64 2.41 14.96
C ARG A 389 5.66 3.00 15.98
N TYR A 390 4.58 2.28 16.23
CA TYR A 390 3.64 2.58 17.33
C TYR A 390 2.98 3.96 17.23
N ASP A 391 2.73 4.41 16.02
CA ASP A 391 1.96 5.62 15.74
C ASP A 391 0.48 5.27 15.53
N ASP A 392 -0.44 6.21 15.67
CA ASP A 392 -1.85 5.97 15.34
C ASP A 392 -2.04 5.83 13.82
N ALA A 393 -1.41 6.71 13.07
CA ALA A 393 -1.15 6.55 11.65
C ALA A 393 0.31 6.93 11.38
N HIS A 394 0.93 6.33 10.37
CA HIS A 394 2.33 6.68 10.14
C HIS A 394 2.46 7.88 9.21
N ILE A 395 1.83 7.85 8.04
CA ILE A 395 1.87 8.97 7.09
C ILE A 395 0.46 9.35 6.67
N TYR A 396 0.16 10.64 6.75
CA TYR A 396 -1.08 11.23 6.24
C TYR A 396 -0.79 12.21 5.10
N ALA A 397 -1.43 12.03 3.94
CA ALA A 397 -1.36 12.96 2.82
C ALA A 397 -2.75 13.59 2.57
N LYS A 398 -2.81 14.90 2.55
CA LYS A 398 -4.04 15.68 2.40
C LYS A 398 -3.94 16.76 1.33
N LEU A 399 -5.09 17.23 0.89
CA LEU A 399 -5.26 18.37 -0.02
C LEU A 399 -4.41 18.22 -1.30
N ASN A 400 -3.89 19.30 -1.84
CA ASN A 400 -3.20 19.34 -3.12
C ASN A 400 -1.73 18.91 -2.96
N SER A 401 -1.48 17.61 -2.88
CA SER A 401 -0.11 17.08 -2.74
C SER A 401 0.25 16.19 -3.93
N ASP A 402 1.24 16.63 -4.72
CA ASP A 402 1.67 15.97 -5.94
C ASP A 402 3.02 15.28 -5.80
N ARG A 403 3.23 14.22 -6.55
CA ARG A 403 4.53 13.53 -6.68
C ARG A 403 5.15 13.15 -5.33
N LEU A 404 4.31 12.60 -4.44
CA LEU A 404 4.77 11.98 -3.20
C LEU A 404 5.31 10.59 -3.50
N THR A 405 6.57 10.35 -3.12
CA THR A 405 7.21 9.04 -3.23
C THR A 405 7.58 8.53 -1.85
N ILE A 406 7.08 7.33 -1.49
CA ILE A 406 7.40 6.64 -0.25
C ILE A 406 7.99 5.27 -0.62
N GLN A 407 9.25 5.05 -0.29
CA GLN A 407 9.95 3.83 -0.70
C GLN A 407 10.93 3.29 0.35
N ASN A 408 11.12 1.97 0.34
CA ASN A 408 12.08 1.26 1.21
C ASN A 408 11.87 1.59 2.70
N CYS A 409 10.64 1.83 3.12
CA CYS A 409 10.29 2.14 4.51
C CYS A 409 9.74 0.91 5.23
N LEU A 410 9.93 0.87 6.55
CA LEU A 410 9.32 -0.08 7.44
C LEU A 410 8.24 0.60 8.27
N PHE A 411 7.03 0.04 8.22
CA PHE A 411 5.89 0.46 9.05
C PHE A 411 5.49 -0.72 9.95
N THR A 412 5.42 -0.50 11.25
CA THR A 412 5.06 -1.59 12.17
C THR A 412 4.34 -1.09 13.41
N ASP A 413 3.41 -1.89 13.88
CA ASP A 413 2.75 -1.74 15.17
C ASP A 413 2.70 -3.11 15.89
N ALA A 414 1.97 -3.21 16.98
CA ALA A 414 1.77 -4.43 17.76
C ALA A 414 0.30 -4.54 18.20
N ILE A 415 -0.64 -4.48 17.24
CA ILE A 415 -2.09 -4.37 17.48
C ILE A 415 -2.93 -5.54 16.95
N LEU A 416 -2.34 -6.56 16.35
CA LEU A 416 -3.07 -7.66 15.70
C LEU A 416 -4.05 -8.41 16.62
N GLU A 417 -3.84 -8.36 17.94
CA GLU A 417 -4.73 -8.98 18.92
C GLU A 417 -5.95 -8.11 19.27
N TRP A 418 -6.04 -6.89 18.75
CA TRP A 418 -7.13 -5.99 19.10
C TRP A 418 -8.42 -6.39 18.37
N PRO A 419 -9.60 -6.33 19.05
CA PRO A 419 -10.87 -6.73 18.45
C PRO A 419 -11.27 -5.80 17.30
N PHE A 420 -11.46 -6.35 16.11
CA PHE A 420 -11.86 -5.61 14.91
C PHE A 420 -13.13 -4.76 15.13
N ASP A 421 -14.21 -5.39 15.63
CA ASP A 421 -15.50 -4.69 15.78
C ASP A 421 -15.45 -3.55 16.81
N TYR A 422 -14.56 -3.65 17.81
CA TYR A 422 -14.35 -2.56 18.78
C TYR A 422 -13.60 -1.40 18.14
N MET A 423 -12.63 -1.68 17.28
CA MET A 423 -11.83 -0.68 16.57
C MET A 423 -12.66 0.06 15.51
N LYS A 424 -13.50 -0.67 14.78
CA LYS A 424 -14.31 -0.18 13.65
C LYS A 424 -15.75 0.21 14.01
N GLY A 425 -16.21 -0.07 15.20
CA GLY A 425 -17.61 0.14 15.61
C GLY A 425 -18.02 1.61 15.82
N GLU A 426 -19.32 1.93 15.63
CA GLU A 426 -19.92 3.27 15.86
C GLU A 426 -19.74 3.83 17.27
N SER A 427 -19.18 3.09 18.16
CA SER A 427 -19.14 3.32 19.60
C SER A 427 -17.94 4.13 20.09
N GLY A 428 -17.30 4.96 19.27
CA GLY A 428 -16.49 6.09 19.73
C GLY A 428 -14.97 5.94 19.75
N ILE A 429 -14.39 4.78 19.41
CA ILE A 429 -12.95 4.64 19.11
C ILE A 429 -12.73 4.51 17.59
N SER A 430 -13.80 4.25 16.85
CA SER A 430 -13.78 4.13 15.40
C SER A 430 -13.17 5.35 14.70
N GLY A 431 -12.51 5.11 13.60
CA GLY A 431 -11.84 6.13 12.79
C GLY A 431 -10.48 6.59 13.33
N ARG A 432 -10.14 6.25 14.57
CA ARG A 432 -8.89 6.69 15.19
C ARG A 432 -7.73 5.73 14.88
N PHE A 433 -8.00 4.43 14.92
CA PHE A 433 -7.03 3.37 14.66
C PHE A 433 -7.27 2.67 13.33
N GLU A 434 -8.26 3.07 12.56
CA GLU A 434 -8.43 2.66 11.16
C GLU A 434 -7.35 3.25 10.23
N GLY A 435 -6.35 3.95 10.80
CA GLY A 435 -5.25 4.49 10.04
C GLY A 435 -4.29 3.41 9.58
N GLY A 436 -3.96 3.44 8.29
CA GLY A 436 -2.95 2.59 7.71
C GLY A 436 -1.53 3.14 7.83
N ALA A 437 -0.57 2.42 7.28
CA ALA A 437 0.80 2.92 7.15
C ALA A 437 0.83 4.22 6.33
N ILE A 438 0.06 4.28 5.26
CA ILE A 438 -0.02 5.44 4.38
C ILE A 438 -1.50 5.73 4.13
N ASN A 439 -1.92 6.94 4.46
CA ASN A 439 -3.32 7.35 4.36
C ASN A 439 -3.46 8.52 3.39
N ILE A 440 -4.20 8.30 2.33
CA ILE A 440 -4.67 9.37 1.45
C ILE A 440 -6.03 9.84 1.99
N ASP A 441 -6.06 11.07 2.47
CA ASP A 441 -7.26 11.64 3.11
C ASP A 441 -8.43 11.81 2.13
N SER A 442 -9.63 11.79 2.64
CA SER A 442 -10.87 11.94 1.87
C SER A 442 -10.94 13.21 1.00
N LYS A 443 -10.22 14.26 1.36
CA LYS A 443 -10.15 15.53 0.61
C LYS A 443 -8.86 15.68 -0.20
N PHE A 444 -8.17 14.60 -0.44
CA PHE A 444 -6.94 14.62 -1.24
C PHE A 444 -7.25 14.97 -2.70
N ASN A 445 -6.40 15.80 -3.30
CA ASN A 445 -6.50 16.20 -4.71
C ASN A 445 -5.09 16.39 -5.27
N GLY A 446 -4.47 15.28 -5.71
CA GLY A 446 -3.12 15.30 -6.23
C GLY A 446 -2.85 14.15 -7.17
N ARG A 447 -1.66 14.12 -7.78
CA ARG A 447 -1.28 13.11 -8.76
C ARG A 447 0.18 12.67 -8.65
N GLY A 448 0.47 11.54 -9.28
CA GLY A 448 1.83 11.03 -9.38
C GLY A 448 2.35 10.45 -8.08
N LEU A 449 1.49 9.77 -7.32
CA LEU A 449 1.85 9.11 -6.07
C LEU A 449 2.52 7.77 -6.34
N VAL A 450 3.64 7.49 -5.68
CA VAL A 450 4.36 6.22 -5.81
C VAL A 450 4.72 5.67 -4.44
N PHE A 451 4.19 4.51 -4.11
CA PHE A 451 4.44 3.77 -2.89
C PHE A 451 5.03 2.41 -3.23
N ARG A 452 6.31 2.18 -2.95
CA ARG A 452 7.00 0.98 -3.42
C ARG A 452 8.07 0.46 -2.48
N ARG A 453 8.32 -0.85 -2.53
CA ARG A 453 9.39 -1.52 -1.77
C ARG A 453 9.30 -1.24 -0.28
N ASN A 454 8.11 -1.01 0.23
CA ASN A 454 7.87 -0.83 1.64
C ASN A 454 7.54 -2.18 2.30
N ARG A 455 7.85 -2.31 3.58
CA ARG A 455 7.38 -3.40 4.41
C ARG A 455 6.43 -2.87 5.46
N ILE A 456 5.23 -3.42 5.50
CA ILE A 456 4.14 -2.99 6.37
C ILE A 456 3.74 -4.19 7.22
N LYS A 457 3.72 -4.04 8.56
CA LYS A 457 3.46 -5.15 9.47
C LYS A 457 2.60 -4.78 10.66
N ASN A 458 1.68 -5.69 11.03
CA ASN A 458 0.99 -5.71 12.31
C ASN A 458 0.19 -4.43 12.62
N ILE A 459 -0.48 -3.90 11.63
CA ILE A 459 -1.25 -2.65 11.71
C ILE A 459 -2.74 -2.89 11.46
N PHE A 460 -3.56 -1.84 11.53
CA PHE A 460 -5.00 -1.96 11.27
C PHE A 460 -5.25 -2.14 9.76
N ASP A 461 -5.09 -1.10 8.95
CA ASP A 461 -5.09 -1.18 7.49
C ASP A 461 -3.69 -1.00 6.92
N GLY A 462 -3.37 -1.69 5.82
CA GLY A 462 -2.10 -1.50 5.17
C GLY A 462 -1.98 -0.10 4.57
N VAL A 463 -2.81 0.22 3.59
CA VAL A 463 -2.76 1.50 2.88
C VAL A 463 -4.14 1.94 2.40
N HIS A 464 -4.50 3.19 2.65
CA HIS A 464 -5.61 3.86 1.98
C HIS A 464 -5.08 4.65 0.77
N LEU A 465 -5.39 4.20 -0.45
CA LEU A 465 -4.82 4.77 -1.67
C LEU A 465 -5.62 5.90 -2.30
N THR A 466 -6.91 6.01 -2.01
CA THR A 466 -7.83 6.85 -2.79
C THR A 466 -8.75 7.69 -1.90
N PRO A 467 -9.08 8.93 -2.30
CA PRO A 467 -9.97 9.78 -1.53
C PRO A 467 -11.45 9.35 -1.65
N TRP A 468 -12.18 9.46 -0.55
CA TRP A 468 -13.60 9.09 -0.47
C TRP A 468 -14.56 10.13 -1.02
N THR A 469 -14.16 11.40 -1.16
CA THR A 469 -15.07 12.46 -1.58
C THR A 469 -14.80 12.93 -3.00
N ILE A 470 -15.89 13.22 -3.73
CA ILE A 470 -15.85 13.75 -5.09
C ILE A 470 -15.48 15.24 -5.13
N ASP A 471 -15.47 15.94 -4.01
CA ASP A 471 -15.24 17.37 -3.90
C ASP A 471 -13.86 17.77 -4.40
N ASN A 472 -13.75 17.97 -5.71
CA ASN A 472 -12.55 18.31 -6.47
C ASN A 472 -11.50 17.19 -6.57
N ALA A 473 -11.84 15.95 -6.25
CA ALA A 473 -10.91 14.82 -6.36
C ALA A 473 -10.48 14.61 -7.83
N ARG A 474 -9.33 15.16 -8.17
CA ARG A 474 -8.62 14.88 -9.42
C ARG A 474 -7.43 13.95 -9.14
N THR A 475 -7.55 13.14 -8.11
CA THR A 475 -6.51 12.18 -7.76
C THR A 475 -6.33 11.20 -8.91
N ASN A 476 -5.11 11.15 -9.42
CA ASN A 476 -4.76 10.25 -10.51
C ASN A 476 -3.29 9.83 -10.45
N GLU A 477 -2.96 8.80 -11.24
CA GLU A 477 -1.60 8.31 -11.40
C GLU A 477 -1.00 7.82 -10.07
N ILE A 478 -1.64 6.82 -9.47
CA ILE A 478 -1.21 6.20 -8.22
C ILE A 478 -0.61 4.84 -8.50
N ASP A 479 0.64 4.62 -8.07
CA ASP A 479 1.35 3.35 -8.16
C ASP A 479 1.63 2.79 -6.77
N PHE A 480 1.16 1.57 -6.50
CA PHE A 480 1.49 0.79 -5.31
C PHE A 480 2.10 -0.54 -5.75
N TYR A 481 3.43 -0.71 -5.60
CA TYR A 481 4.11 -1.89 -6.16
C TYR A 481 5.37 -2.32 -5.42
N GLU A 482 5.71 -3.58 -5.58
CA GLU A 482 6.88 -4.21 -4.94
C GLU A 482 6.87 -4.06 -3.40
N ASN A 483 5.67 -3.93 -2.79
CA ASN A 483 5.54 -3.86 -1.34
C ASN A 483 5.29 -5.26 -0.74
N ILE A 484 5.71 -5.41 0.52
CA ILE A 484 5.42 -6.57 1.36
C ILE A 484 4.51 -6.09 2.48
N VAL A 485 3.29 -6.64 2.57
CA VAL A 485 2.30 -6.31 3.61
C VAL A 485 1.96 -7.58 4.38
N GLU A 486 2.22 -7.59 5.69
CA GLU A 486 2.08 -8.77 6.54
C GLU A 486 1.36 -8.43 7.85
N GLY A 487 0.22 -9.05 8.07
CA GLY A 487 -0.56 -8.85 9.28
C GLY A 487 -1.28 -7.50 9.31
N CYS A 488 -2.50 -7.45 8.77
CA CYS A 488 -3.41 -6.32 8.95
C CYS A 488 -4.68 -6.80 9.66
N ILE A 489 -5.26 -5.96 10.52
CA ILE A 489 -6.51 -6.32 11.20
C ILE A 489 -7.66 -6.32 10.19
N ASP A 490 -7.70 -5.37 9.24
CA ASP A 490 -8.73 -5.28 8.18
C ASP A 490 -8.12 -5.49 6.78
N ASP A 491 -8.04 -4.47 5.95
CA ASP A 491 -7.61 -4.57 4.55
C ASP A 491 -6.08 -4.40 4.38
N PHE A 492 -5.48 -5.12 3.43
CA PHE A 492 -4.11 -4.80 3.01
C PHE A 492 -4.04 -3.49 2.25
N VAL A 493 -5.00 -3.27 1.35
CA VAL A 493 -5.09 -2.08 0.52
C VAL A 493 -6.55 -1.69 0.35
N GLU A 494 -6.88 -0.47 0.72
CA GLU A 494 -8.15 0.17 0.35
C GLU A 494 -7.94 1.08 -0.86
N ALA A 495 -8.47 0.67 -2.00
CA ALA A 495 -8.55 1.45 -3.23
C ALA A 495 -9.99 1.92 -3.49
N ASP A 496 -10.66 2.30 -2.41
CA ASP A 496 -12.06 2.70 -2.36
C ASP A 496 -12.17 4.22 -2.58
N GLY A 497 -12.96 4.67 -3.53
CA GLY A 497 -13.17 6.10 -3.74
C GLY A 497 -12.91 6.58 -5.16
N TYR A 498 -12.57 7.86 -5.30
CA TYR A 498 -12.47 8.55 -6.57
C TYR A 498 -11.02 8.75 -7.00
N ALA A 499 -10.53 7.91 -7.88
CA ALA A 499 -9.20 8.08 -8.47
C ALA A 499 -9.14 7.50 -9.89
N ARG A 500 -8.23 8.02 -10.72
CA ARG A 500 -7.98 7.56 -12.07
C ARG A 500 -6.59 6.97 -12.20
N ASN A 501 -6.45 5.94 -13.05
CA ASN A 501 -5.17 5.28 -13.28
C ASN A 501 -4.51 4.84 -11.96
N VAL A 502 -5.23 4.03 -11.17
CA VAL A 502 -4.73 3.38 -9.96
C VAL A 502 -4.12 2.05 -10.36
N ARG A 503 -2.88 1.79 -9.96
CA ARG A 503 -2.11 0.61 -10.34
C ARG A 503 -1.52 -0.05 -9.10
N ILE A 504 -2.02 -1.24 -8.80
CA ILE A 504 -1.60 -2.08 -7.66
C ILE A 504 -0.96 -3.33 -8.26
N PHE A 505 0.38 -3.43 -8.24
CA PHE A 505 1.05 -4.51 -8.95
C PHE A 505 2.34 -5.01 -8.30
N ASP A 506 2.69 -6.27 -8.55
CA ASP A 506 3.89 -6.92 -8.04
C ASP A 506 4.04 -6.83 -6.50
N ASN A 507 2.94 -6.88 -5.73
CA ASN A 507 2.99 -6.88 -4.28
C ASN A 507 2.82 -8.30 -3.72
N TYR A 508 3.40 -8.51 -2.53
CA TYR A 508 3.14 -9.68 -1.69
C TYR A 508 2.39 -9.25 -0.43
N MET A 509 1.24 -9.89 -0.17
CA MET A 509 0.33 -9.56 0.93
C MET A 509 -0.08 -10.86 1.63
N ASN A 510 0.10 -10.93 2.95
CA ASN A 510 -0.12 -12.16 3.70
C ASN A 510 -0.67 -11.92 5.12
N GLY A 511 -1.81 -12.52 5.45
CA GLY A 511 -2.41 -12.49 6.77
C GLY A 511 -3.14 -11.18 7.10
N SER A 512 -4.39 -11.04 6.65
CA SER A 512 -5.31 -9.95 7.02
C SER A 512 -6.71 -10.50 7.23
N LEU A 513 -7.66 -9.67 7.60
CA LEU A 513 -9.08 -10.02 7.50
C LEU A 513 -9.49 -10.06 6.03
N SER A 514 -9.24 -9.00 5.29
CA SER A 514 -9.47 -8.94 3.85
C SER A 514 -8.24 -8.42 3.08
N GLY A 515 -8.17 -8.72 1.80
CA GLY A 515 -7.03 -8.40 0.97
C GLY A 515 -7.09 -7.00 0.38
N ILE A 516 -7.48 -6.89 -0.90
CA ILE A 516 -7.65 -5.63 -1.59
C ILE A 516 -9.13 -5.27 -1.64
N SER A 517 -9.46 -4.10 -1.10
CA SER A 517 -10.78 -3.50 -1.20
C SER A 517 -10.85 -2.60 -2.44
N VAL A 518 -11.82 -2.86 -3.31
CA VAL A 518 -12.27 -2.00 -4.39
C VAL A 518 -13.77 -1.75 -4.20
N ALA A 519 -14.14 -1.50 -2.96
CA ALA A 519 -15.52 -1.52 -2.51
C ALA A 519 -16.35 -0.39 -3.11
N GLN A 520 -15.70 0.64 -3.63
CA GLN A 520 -16.24 1.66 -4.53
C GLN A 520 -15.11 2.36 -5.29
N ALA A 521 -14.44 1.67 -6.21
CA ALA A 521 -13.56 2.36 -7.14
C ALA A 521 -14.43 3.09 -8.19
N LEU A 522 -14.64 4.39 -8.03
CA LEU A 522 -15.72 5.11 -8.71
C LEU A 522 -15.31 5.76 -10.03
N ASP A 523 -14.11 6.25 -10.17
CA ASP A 523 -13.58 6.86 -11.40
C ASP A 523 -12.91 5.82 -12.31
N GLY A 524 -11.85 5.19 -11.84
CA GLY A 524 -11.09 4.19 -12.59
C GLY A 524 -10.32 4.75 -13.81
N PRO A 525 -9.67 3.89 -14.59
CA PRO A 525 -9.49 2.46 -14.34
C PRO A 525 -8.61 2.18 -13.13
N THR A 526 -8.93 1.09 -12.43
CA THR A 526 -8.08 0.53 -11.39
C THR A 526 -7.54 -0.82 -11.88
N PHE A 527 -6.23 -0.95 -11.87
CA PHE A 527 -5.52 -2.16 -12.29
C PHE A 527 -4.93 -2.87 -11.07
N VAL A 528 -5.22 -4.15 -10.94
CA VAL A 528 -4.69 -5.04 -9.90
C VAL A 528 -3.99 -6.19 -10.62
N ILE A 529 -2.64 -6.17 -10.65
CA ILE A 529 -1.88 -6.99 -11.58
C ILE A 529 -0.70 -7.69 -10.88
N TYR A 530 -0.54 -9.00 -11.08
CA TYR A 530 0.60 -9.77 -10.56
C TYR A 530 0.80 -9.69 -9.04
N ASN A 531 -0.26 -9.52 -8.26
CA ASN A 531 -0.16 -9.55 -6.81
C ASN A 531 -0.32 -10.97 -6.27
N VAL A 532 0.40 -11.27 -5.19
CA VAL A 532 0.14 -12.42 -4.32
C VAL A 532 -0.66 -11.92 -3.12
N ILE A 533 -1.87 -12.46 -2.93
CA ILE A 533 -2.74 -12.14 -1.79
C ILE A 533 -3.07 -13.45 -1.07
N ALA A 534 -2.46 -13.61 0.11
CA ALA A 534 -2.46 -14.88 0.81
C ALA A 534 -3.09 -14.79 2.20
N ASN A 535 -3.68 -15.90 2.63
CA ASN A 535 -4.09 -16.16 4.01
C ASN A 535 -4.97 -15.09 4.65
N CYS A 536 -5.87 -14.49 3.87
CA CYS A 536 -6.92 -13.62 4.41
C CYS A 536 -7.82 -14.44 5.34
N GLY A 537 -8.23 -13.84 6.47
CA GLY A 537 -8.94 -14.51 7.56
C GLY A 537 -8.01 -15.10 8.63
N MET A 538 -6.70 -15.20 8.39
CA MET A 538 -5.75 -15.86 9.30
C MET A 538 -5.16 -14.96 10.38
N VAL A 539 -5.62 -13.71 10.50
CA VAL A 539 -5.16 -12.83 11.59
C VAL A 539 -5.88 -13.15 12.90
N PRO A 540 -5.25 -12.92 14.08
CA PRO A 540 -5.87 -13.20 15.37
C PRO A 540 -7.25 -12.57 15.54
N ALA A 541 -7.43 -11.32 15.12
CA ALA A 541 -8.70 -10.61 15.18
C ALA A 541 -9.84 -11.30 14.42
N ALA A 542 -9.55 -11.93 13.27
CA ALA A 542 -10.52 -12.66 12.44
C ALA A 542 -10.85 -14.06 12.98
N GLN A 543 -9.95 -14.67 13.73
CA GLN A 543 -10.07 -16.03 14.27
C GLN A 543 -10.91 -16.12 15.55
N ARG A 544 -11.48 -15.01 16.03
CA ARG A 544 -12.20 -14.97 17.29
C ARG A 544 -13.62 -15.54 17.18
N PRO A 545 -14.13 -16.19 18.26
CA PRO A 545 -15.52 -16.62 18.32
C PRO A 545 -16.47 -15.44 18.11
N GLY A 546 -17.42 -15.57 17.20
CA GLY A 546 -18.40 -14.54 16.88
C GLY A 546 -17.98 -13.55 15.79
N SER A 547 -16.75 -13.58 15.32
CA SER A 547 -16.37 -12.84 14.12
C SER A 547 -17.20 -13.31 12.94
N GLN A 548 -17.97 -12.41 12.33
CA GLN A 548 -18.76 -12.72 11.14
C GLN A 548 -17.96 -12.59 9.83
N ASN A 549 -16.72 -12.19 9.93
CA ASN A 549 -15.88 -11.85 8.80
C ASN A 549 -14.96 -13.02 8.45
N ALA A 550 -15.42 -13.88 7.55
CA ALA A 550 -14.57 -14.87 6.92
C ALA A 550 -13.64 -14.19 5.90
N GLY A 551 -12.37 -14.58 5.86
CA GLY A 551 -11.35 -13.99 5.03
C GLY A 551 -11.64 -14.01 3.53
N TYR A 552 -11.32 -12.93 2.84
CA TYR A 552 -11.45 -12.82 1.39
C TYR A 552 -10.34 -11.95 0.79
N PRO A 553 -9.59 -12.47 -0.19
CA PRO A 553 -8.51 -11.73 -0.85
C PRO A 553 -8.97 -10.47 -1.58
N PHE A 554 -10.22 -10.45 -2.07
CA PHE A 554 -10.79 -9.30 -2.75
C PHE A 554 -12.21 -9.01 -2.25
N LYS A 555 -12.47 -7.72 -2.05
CA LYS A 555 -13.77 -7.21 -1.63
C LYS A 555 -14.25 -6.13 -2.60
N THR A 556 -15.47 -6.29 -3.11
CA THR A 556 -16.21 -5.21 -3.77
C THR A 556 -17.51 -4.93 -3.03
N ASN A 557 -17.89 -3.67 -2.90
CA ASN A 557 -19.14 -3.28 -2.24
C ASN A 557 -19.78 -2.12 -3.01
N GLY A 558 -21.10 -2.02 -2.96
CA GLY A 558 -21.85 -0.93 -3.54
C GLY A 558 -22.46 -0.04 -2.45
N GLY A 559 -21.65 0.76 -1.77
CA GLY A 559 -22.14 1.72 -0.78
C GLY A 559 -22.86 2.93 -1.40
N ALA A 560 -22.68 4.12 -0.86
CA ALA A 560 -23.40 5.34 -1.24
C ALA A 560 -23.26 5.77 -2.72
N GLY A 561 -22.29 5.26 -3.46
CA GLY A 561 -22.12 5.46 -4.90
C GLY A 561 -22.76 4.37 -5.79
N ALA A 562 -23.59 3.50 -5.24
CA ALA A 562 -24.17 2.33 -5.94
C ALA A 562 -24.95 2.67 -7.22
N GLU A 563 -25.44 3.89 -7.37
CA GLU A 563 -26.11 4.35 -8.59
C GLU A 563 -25.15 4.48 -9.78
N ILE A 564 -23.91 4.91 -9.51
CA ILE A 564 -22.88 5.12 -10.54
C ILE A 564 -22.20 3.81 -10.93
N GLY A 565 -22.06 2.87 -9.99
CA GLY A 565 -21.32 1.60 -10.15
C GLY A 565 -19.82 1.75 -10.06
N SER A 566 -19.15 0.74 -9.51
CA SER A 566 -17.69 0.64 -9.43
C SER A 566 -17.05 0.38 -10.80
N GLY A 567 -15.80 0.75 -10.95
CA GLY A 567 -14.98 0.44 -12.13
C GLY A 567 -14.86 1.61 -13.11
N PRO A 568 -14.11 1.36 -14.19
CA PRO A 568 -13.58 0.06 -14.66
C PRO A 568 -12.53 -0.55 -13.72
N LEU A 569 -12.62 -1.87 -13.53
CA LEU A 569 -11.73 -2.67 -12.71
C LEU A 569 -11.09 -3.78 -13.56
N TYR A 570 -9.77 -3.94 -13.43
CA TYR A 570 -9.00 -4.94 -14.15
C TYR A 570 -8.14 -5.76 -13.19
N PHE A 571 -8.39 -7.06 -13.14
CA PHE A 571 -7.65 -8.02 -12.35
C PHE A 571 -6.93 -8.98 -13.29
N TYR A 572 -5.60 -8.88 -13.35
CA TYR A 572 -4.79 -9.70 -14.24
C TYR A 572 -3.65 -10.37 -13.48
N HIS A 573 -3.46 -11.67 -13.71
CA HIS A 573 -2.33 -12.41 -13.16
C HIS A 573 -2.16 -12.31 -11.64
N ASN A 574 -3.23 -12.26 -10.86
CA ASN A 574 -3.11 -12.31 -9.41
C ASN A 574 -3.16 -13.76 -8.91
N THR A 575 -2.47 -14.04 -7.81
CA THR A 575 -2.62 -15.28 -7.05
C THR A 575 -3.28 -14.99 -5.73
N ALA A 576 -4.56 -15.31 -5.62
CA ALA A 576 -5.36 -15.21 -4.40
C ALA A 576 -5.53 -16.61 -3.79
N TYR A 577 -4.92 -16.86 -2.64
CA TYR A 577 -4.93 -18.17 -1.98
C TYR A 577 -5.06 -18.02 -0.47
N THR A 578 -6.01 -18.70 0.14
CA THR A 578 -6.17 -18.65 1.60
C THR A 578 -6.45 -20.02 2.21
N LEU A 579 -5.91 -20.23 3.40
CA LEU A 579 -6.06 -21.45 4.20
C LEU A 579 -7.15 -21.33 5.28
N ASP A 580 -7.69 -20.13 5.52
CA ASP A 580 -8.76 -19.93 6.49
C ASP A 580 -9.97 -20.83 6.17
N PRO A 581 -10.47 -21.63 7.13
CA PRO A 581 -11.55 -22.60 6.90
C PRO A 581 -12.85 -22.00 6.36
N ASP A 582 -13.13 -20.74 6.68
CA ASP A 582 -14.36 -20.05 6.30
C ASP A 582 -14.18 -19.10 5.11
N SER A 583 -13.00 -19.05 4.53
CA SER A 583 -12.63 -18.11 3.48
C SER A 583 -13.28 -18.35 2.12
N ARG A 584 -13.34 -17.28 1.36
CA ARG A 584 -13.75 -17.22 -0.04
C ARG A 584 -12.69 -16.52 -0.90
N ALA A 585 -12.68 -16.78 -2.20
CA ALA A 585 -11.73 -16.16 -3.09
C ALA A 585 -12.08 -14.69 -3.42
N MET A 586 -13.37 -14.37 -3.52
CA MET A 586 -13.88 -13.01 -3.72
C MET A 586 -15.22 -12.82 -3.04
N LEU A 587 -15.40 -11.66 -2.40
CA LEU A 587 -16.69 -11.22 -1.88
C LEU A 587 -17.23 -10.05 -2.70
N VAL A 588 -18.42 -10.23 -3.26
CA VAL A 588 -19.18 -9.19 -3.95
C VAL A 588 -20.44 -8.92 -3.16
N LYS A 589 -20.43 -7.84 -2.35
CA LYS A 589 -21.60 -7.42 -1.57
C LYS A 589 -22.68 -6.85 -2.51
N HIS A 590 -23.22 -5.69 -2.26
CA HIS A 590 -24.28 -5.07 -3.07
C HIS A 590 -23.73 -4.22 -4.23
N ALA A 591 -22.71 -4.70 -4.93
CA ALA A 591 -22.02 -3.90 -5.94
C ALA A 591 -22.76 -3.91 -7.29
N LYS A 592 -22.92 -2.73 -7.86
CA LYS A 592 -22.98 -2.56 -9.30
C LYS A 592 -21.58 -2.20 -9.77
N TRP A 593 -21.15 -2.77 -10.87
CA TRP A 593 -19.95 -2.34 -11.58
C TRP A 593 -20.30 -1.99 -13.02
N ARG A 594 -19.57 -1.05 -13.57
CA ARG A 594 -19.73 -0.66 -14.97
C ARG A 594 -19.01 -1.62 -15.88
N GLN A 595 -17.78 -1.96 -15.48
CA GLN A 595 -16.93 -2.92 -16.16
C GLN A 595 -16.00 -3.56 -15.12
N MET A 596 -15.93 -4.89 -15.14
CA MET A 596 -14.96 -5.65 -14.36
C MET A 596 -14.44 -6.77 -15.26
N THR A 597 -13.12 -6.85 -15.40
CA THR A 597 -12.43 -7.86 -16.23
C THR A 597 -11.46 -8.64 -15.36
N LEU A 598 -11.58 -9.96 -15.37
CA LEU A 598 -10.73 -10.90 -14.65
C LEU A 598 -10.13 -11.87 -15.67
N LYS A 599 -8.78 -11.88 -15.80
CA LYS A 599 -8.07 -12.82 -16.69
C LYS A 599 -6.74 -13.26 -16.10
N ASN A 600 -6.45 -14.52 -16.25
CA ASN A 600 -5.19 -15.14 -15.84
C ASN A 600 -4.94 -15.11 -14.31
N ASN A 601 -5.99 -15.07 -13.49
CA ASN A 601 -5.84 -15.09 -12.03
C ASN A 601 -6.06 -16.49 -11.46
N ILE A 602 -5.42 -16.76 -10.33
CA ILE A 602 -5.76 -17.87 -9.43
C ILE A 602 -6.67 -17.33 -8.33
N TRP A 603 -7.88 -17.89 -8.24
CA TRP A 603 -8.88 -17.60 -7.24
C TRP A 603 -9.11 -18.84 -6.39
N ALA A 604 -8.40 -18.97 -5.25
CA ALA A 604 -8.44 -20.17 -4.42
C ALA A 604 -8.95 -19.86 -3.02
N GLY A 605 -10.26 -20.07 -2.82
CA GLY A 605 -10.90 -20.03 -1.51
C GLY A 605 -10.89 -21.39 -0.82
N LYS A 606 -10.94 -21.42 0.53
CA LYS A 606 -11.05 -22.68 1.26
C LYS A 606 -12.45 -23.24 1.23
N LYS A 607 -13.44 -22.45 1.66
CA LYS A 607 -14.86 -22.86 1.80
C LYS A 607 -15.64 -22.69 0.51
N LEU A 608 -15.40 -21.59 -0.21
CA LEU A 608 -16.09 -21.30 -1.47
C LEU A 608 -15.26 -20.36 -2.37
N GLY A 609 -15.63 -20.32 -3.64
CA GLY A 609 -15.02 -19.42 -4.62
C GLY A 609 -15.57 -18.01 -4.52
N PHE A 610 -16.47 -17.63 -5.41
CA PHE A 610 -17.11 -16.30 -5.39
C PHE A 610 -18.38 -16.29 -4.55
N GLU A 611 -18.49 -15.33 -3.65
CA GLU A 611 -19.72 -15.04 -2.92
C GLU A 611 -20.36 -13.77 -3.46
N LEU A 612 -21.59 -13.90 -4.00
CA LEU A 612 -22.37 -12.82 -4.58
C LEU A 612 -23.62 -12.63 -3.72
N TRP A 613 -23.74 -11.49 -3.04
CA TRP A 613 -24.92 -11.23 -2.20
C TRP A 613 -26.17 -10.85 -3.02
N MET A 614 -26.01 -10.51 -4.28
CA MET A 614 -27.09 -10.09 -5.17
C MET A 614 -27.64 -11.22 -6.03
N ALA A 615 -28.94 -11.12 -6.34
CA ALA A 615 -29.60 -12.11 -7.22
C ALA A 615 -29.21 -11.95 -8.71
N ASN A 616 -28.94 -10.71 -9.13
CA ASN A 616 -28.59 -10.37 -10.51
C ASN A 616 -27.28 -9.58 -10.52
N PRO A 617 -26.13 -10.23 -10.61
CA PRO A 617 -24.85 -9.55 -10.71
C PRO A 617 -24.75 -8.76 -12.02
N SER A 618 -24.04 -7.65 -11.99
CA SER A 618 -23.68 -6.92 -13.21
C SER A 618 -22.85 -7.81 -14.15
N PRO A 619 -22.82 -7.53 -15.47
CA PRO A 619 -21.98 -8.27 -16.40
C PRO A 619 -20.51 -8.28 -15.98
N LEU A 620 -19.84 -9.41 -16.13
CA LEU A 620 -18.46 -9.66 -15.74
C LEU A 620 -17.73 -10.34 -16.89
N ASP A 621 -16.63 -9.76 -17.36
CA ASP A 621 -15.70 -10.42 -18.27
C ASP A 621 -14.73 -11.28 -17.46
N PHE A 622 -15.11 -12.52 -17.21
CA PHE A 622 -14.39 -13.47 -16.36
C PHE A 622 -14.05 -14.73 -17.15
N ASP A 623 -12.82 -14.82 -17.62
CA ASP A 623 -12.35 -15.94 -18.43
C ASP A 623 -10.83 -16.12 -18.35
N TYR A 624 -10.33 -17.30 -18.69
CA TYR A 624 -8.91 -17.70 -18.58
C TYR A 624 -8.36 -17.66 -17.14
N ASP A 625 -9.20 -17.78 -16.14
CA ASP A 625 -8.81 -17.84 -14.73
C ASP A 625 -8.90 -19.28 -14.21
N ASN A 626 -8.25 -19.53 -13.07
CA ASN A 626 -8.45 -20.74 -12.27
C ASN A 626 -9.32 -20.42 -11.05
N LEU A 627 -10.57 -20.85 -11.06
CA LEU A 627 -11.46 -20.75 -9.90
C LEU A 627 -11.49 -22.08 -9.15
N PHE A 628 -10.82 -22.14 -8.02
CA PHE A 628 -10.63 -23.35 -7.24
C PHE A 628 -11.18 -23.21 -5.81
N VAL A 629 -11.88 -24.24 -5.36
CA VAL A 629 -12.33 -24.37 -3.97
C VAL A 629 -11.65 -25.58 -3.36
N GLN A 630 -10.97 -25.37 -2.23
CA GLN A 630 -10.18 -26.43 -1.60
C GLN A 630 -11.05 -27.45 -0.89
N ASP A 631 -12.24 -27.05 -0.35
CA ASP A 631 -13.25 -27.97 0.18
C ASP A 631 -14.03 -28.59 -1.00
N PRO A 632 -13.96 -29.91 -1.22
CA PRO A 632 -14.69 -30.56 -2.30
C PRO A 632 -16.21 -30.41 -2.21
N ALA A 633 -16.76 -30.08 -1.04
CA ALA A 633 -18.20 -29.80 -0.83
C ALA A 633 -18.55 -28.32 -1.02
N GLY A 634 -17.55 -27.47 -1.23
CA GLY A 634 -17.71 -26.02 -1.39
C GLY A 634 -18.16 -25.63 -2.79
N PRO A 635 -19.07 -24.65 -2.92
CA PRO A 635 -19.50 -24.14 -4.23
C PRO A 635 -18.44 -23.25 -4.87
N LEU A 636 -18.30 -23.34 -6.20
CA LEU A 636 -17.51 -22.36 -6.98
C LEU A 636 -18.13 -20.97 -6.92
N VAL A 637 -19.47 -20.88 -6.89
CA VAL A 637 -20.20 -19.63 -6.70
C VAL A 637 -21.35 -19.84 -5.71
N LEU A 638 -21.44 -18.97 -4.70
CA LEU A 638 -22.59 -18.86 -3.81
C LEU A 638 -23.32 -17.55 -4.12
N GLN A 639 -24.56 -17.64 -4.62
CA GLN A 639 -25.34 -16.48 -5.02
C GLN A 639 -26.56 -16.27 -4.13
N ALA A 640 -26.78 -15.02 -3.70
CA ALA A 640 -27.90 -14.59 -2.87
C ALA A 640 -28.07 -15.48 -1.62
N TYR A 641 -26.96 -15.86 -0.99
CA TYR A 641 -26.87 -16.69 0.22
C TYR A 641 -27.42 -18.13 0.12
N ARG A 642 -27.98 -18.56 -1.03
CA ARG A 642 -28.71 -19.84 -1.15
C ARG A 642 -28.41 -20.62 -2.41
N THR A 643 -28.12 -19.98 -3.52
CA THR A 643 -27.86 -20.67 -4.78
C THR A 643 -26.42 -21.11 -4.85
N LYS A 644 -26.19 -22.40 -4.72
CA LYS A 644 -24.86 -23.01 -4.86
C LYS A 644 -24.64 -23.46 -6.29
N VAL A 645 -23.56 -23.04 -6.91
CA VAL A 645 -23.11 -23.48 -8.23
C VAL A 645 -21.81 -24.26 -8.01
N MET A 646 -21.87 -25.57 -8.22
CA MET A 646 -20.84 -26.50 -7.75
C MET A 646 -19.78 -26.78 -8.79
N THR A 647 -20.12 -26.70 -10.06
CA THR A 647 -19.24 -27.14 -11.16
C THR A 647 -18.95 -26.04 -12.15
N LEU A 648 -17.80 -26.14 -12.81
CA LEU A 648 -17.42 -25.21 -13.89
C LEU A 648 -18.44 -25.24 -15.05
N LYS A 649 -19.04 -26.41 -15.33
CA LYS A 649 -20.10 -26.53 -16.32
C LYS A 649 -21.33 -25.68 -15.97
N GLU A 650 -21.74 -25.71 -14.71
CA GLU A 650 -22.86 -24.87 -14.24
C GLU A 650 -22.53 -23.39 -14.25
N VAL A 651 -21.27 -23.01 -13.89
CA VAL A 651 -20.80 -21.63 -13.98
C VAL A 651 -20.91 -21.11 -15.41
N ARG A 652 -20.43 -21.89 -16.38
CA ARG A 652 -20.51 -21.56 -17.82
C ARG A 652 -21.95 -21.42 -18.29
N GLN A 653 -22.82 -22.37 -17.92
CA GLN A 653 -24.23 -22.36 -18.33
C GLN A 653 -25.02 -21.19 -17.73
N ARG A 654 -24.74 -20.85 -16.47
CA ARG A 654 -25.52 -19.86 -15.73
C ARG A 654 -25.05 -18.42 -16.00
N TYR A 655 -23.74 -18.19 -16.09
CA TYR A 655 -23.18 -16.86 -16.14
C TYR A 655 -22.43 -16.55 -17.44
N GLY A 656 -22.09 -17.56 -18.23
CA GLY A 656 -21.18 -17.41 -19.37
C GLY A 656 -19.72 -17.19 -18.99
N TRP A 657 -19.36 -17.37 -17.71
CA TRP A 657 -18.01 -17.16 -17.19
C TRP A 657 -17.13 -18.37 -17.41
N LEU A 658 -15.81 -18.16 -17.43
CA LEU A 658 -14.78 -19.20 -17.46
C LEU A 658 -14.94 -20.17 -18.64
N THR A 659 -15.30 -19.66 -19.83
CA THR A 659 -15.41 -20.47 -21.05
C THR A 659 -14.12 -21.22 -21.34
N HIS A 660 -12.98 -20.55 -21.19
CA HIS A 660 -11.63 -21.10 -21.32
C HIS A 660 -10.91 -21.28 -19.97
N GLY A 661 -11.55 -20.88 -18.87
CA GLY A 661 -11.00 -21.01 -17.52
C GLY A 661 -10.98 -22.45 -17.02
N ILE A 662 -10.28 -22.67 -15.94
CA ILE A 662 -10.16 -23.98 -15.28
C ILE A 662 -10.65 -23.95 -13.84
N SER A 663 -10.88 -25.15 -13.26
CA SER A 663 -11.19 -25.33 -11.84
C SER A 663 -10.39 -26.53 -11.34
N ALA A 664 -9.14 -26.28 -10.99
CA ALA A 664 -8.22 -27.31 -10.56
C ALA A 664 -7.28 -26.79 -9.46
N ASN A 665 -6.73 -27.71 -8.65
CA ASN A 665 -5.70 -27.29 -7.69
C ASN A 665 -4.54 -26.61 -8.44
N PRO A 666 -4.23 -25.35 -8.13
CA PRO A 666 -3.20 -24.60 -8.82
C PRO A 666 -1.78 -25.15 -8.60
N ALA A 667 -1.60 -26.10 -7.69
CA ALA A 667 -0.32 -26.74 -7.39
C ALA A 667 0.78 -25.71 -7.08
N ILE A 668 0.52 -24.88 -6.06
CA ILE A 668 1.45 -23.88 -5.55
C ILE A 668 2.55 -24.56 -4.74
N ARG A 669 3.79 -24.09 -4.85
CA ARG A 669 4.99 -24.71 -4.28
C ARG A 669 4.97 -24.76 -2.75
N ASN A 670 4.63 -23.66 -2.09
CA ASN A 670 4.58 -23.60 -0.63
C ASN A 670 3.52 -22.61 -0.13
N THR A 671 2.31 -23.10 0.12
CA THR A 671 1.17 -22.30 0.59
C THR A 671 1.23 -21.94 2.08
N ASN A 672 2.05 -22.62 2.87
CA ASN A 672 2.28 -22.33 4.29
C ASN A 672 3.49 -21.40 4.53
N GLY A 673 4.23 -21.09 3.47
CA GLY A 673 5.40 -20.25 3.51
C GLY A 673 5.23 -19.01 2.64
N SER A 674 6.34 -18.56 2.07
CA SER A 674 6.43 -17.35 1.28
C SER A 674 6.64 -17.57 -0.22
N ASP A 675 6.44 -18.81 -0.72
CA ASP A 675 6.64 -19.17 -2.14
C ASP A 675 5.34 -19.63 -2.78
N PHE A 676 4.64 -18.67 -3.40
CA PHE A 676 3.39 -18.90 -4.12
C PHE A 676 3.60 -19.16 -5.62
N SER A 677 4.82 -19.46 -6.06
CA SER A 677 5.09 -19.90 -7.43
C SER A 677 4.50 -21.30 -7.69
N LEU A 678 4.29 -21.60 -8.96
CA LEU A 678 3.73 -22.90 -9.38
C LEU A 678 4.81 -23.99 -9.40
N ILE A 679 4.42 -25.23 -9.15
CA ILE A 679 5.30 -26.38 -9.47
C ILE A 679 5.17 -26.72 -10.95
N ASP A 680 6.15 -27.41 -11.51
CA ASP A 680 6.25 -27.71 -12.97
C ASP A 680 5.07 -28.52 -13.54
N THR A 681 4.26 -29.14 -12.72
CA THR A 681 3.08 -29.93 -13.13
C THR A 681 1.77 -29.17 -12.92
N SER A 682 1.82 -27.89 -12.61
CA SER A 682 0.63 -27.08 -12.37
C SER A 682 -0.24 -27.00 -13.62
N PRO A 683 -1.57 -27.16 -13.50
CA PRO A 683 -2.50 -26.97 -14.61
C PRO A 683 -2.65 -25.50 -15.03
N CYS A 684 -2.06 -24.58 -14.29
CA CYS A 684 -2.06 -23.14 -14.58
C CYS A 684 -0.96 -22.74 -15.57
N ILE A 685 0.01 -23.62 -15.84
CA ILE A 685 1.10 -23.34 -16.79
C ILE A 685 0.56 -23.35 -18.23
N ASP A 686 0.94 -22.36 -19.04
CA ASP A 686 0.52 -22.16 -20.44
C ASP A 686 -1.03 -22.14 -20.63
N ALA A 687 -1.80 -21.81 -19.59
CA ALA A 687 -3.26 -21.90 -19.61
C ALA A 687 -3.97 -20.53 -19.72
N GLY A 688 -3.22 -19.44 -19.72
CA GLY A 688 -3.74 -18.07 -19.79
C GLY A 688 -3.86 -17.54 -21.20
N ILE A 689 -4.21 -16.24 -21.30
CA ILE A 689 -4.36 -15.49 -22.55
C ILE A 689 -3.47 -14.26 -22.56
N ARG A 690 -3.03 -13.85 -23.75
CA ARG A 690 -2.33 -12.58 -23.92
C ARG A 690 -3.27 -11.40 -23.70
N VAL A 691 -2.83 -10.45 -22.87
CA VAL A 691 -3.47 -9.16 -22.63
C VAL A 691 -2.49 -8.07 -23.00
N PHE A 692 -2.80 -7.33 -24.07
CA PHE A 692 -1.92 -6.31 -24.61
C PHE A 692 -1.51 -5.27 -23.58
N GLY A 693 -0.22 -4.94 -23.55
CA GLY A 693 0.39 -4.01 -22.59
C GLY A 693 0.56 -4.56 -21.18
N ILE A 694 0.09 -5.78 -20.89
CA ILE A 694 0.16 -6.39 -19.55
C ILE A 694 1.18 -7.53 -19.53
N ASN A 695 1.03 -8.54 -20.36
CA ASN A 695 1.88 -9.75 -20.32
C ASN A 695 2.68 -10.02 -21.58
N ASP A 696 2.67 -9.13 -22.57
CA ASP A 696 3.32 -9.36 -23.88
C ASP A 696 4.82 -9.65 -23.78
N LEU A 697 5.50 -9.02 -22.81
CA LEU A 697 6.95 -9.17 -22.62
C LEU A 697 7.32 -10.30 -21.65
N ARG A 698 6.33 -10.97 -21.04
CA ARG A 698 6.57 -11.88 -19.93
C ARG A 698 6.38 -13.35 -20.29
N VAL A 699 5.60 -13.65 -21.29
CA VAL A 699 5.30 -15.04 -21.71
C VAL A 699 6.58 -15.77 -22.06
N LYS A 700 6.87 -16.84 -21.35
CA LYS A 700 8.05 -17.70 -21.55
C LYS A 700 7.71 -19.02 -22.25
N GLY A 701 6.48 -19.50 -22.08
CA GLY A 701 5.95 -20.73 -22.65
C GLY A 701 5.20 -20.54 -23.97
N GLN A 702 4.23 -21.40 -24.22
CA GLN A 702 3.34 -21.32 -25.41
C GLN A 702 2.24 -20.27 -25.21
N ALA A 703 1.82 -20.06 -23.95
CA ALA A 703 0.85 -19.08 -23.54
C ALA A 703 1.26 -18.52 -22.14
N PRO A 704 0.65 -17.42 -21.68
CA PRO A 704 0.88 -16.96 -20.31
C PRO A 704 0.44 -17.99 -19.27
N ASP A 705 1.12 -18.03 -18.15
CA ASP A 705 0.67 -18.81 -16.98
C ASP A 705 -0.51 -18.09 -16.29
N ILE A 706 -1.40 -18.85 -15.68
CA ILE A 706 -2.44 -18.32 -14.80
C ILE A 706 -1.83 -18.09 -13.41
N GLY A 707 -1.98 -16.88 -12.86
CA GLY A 707 -1.44 -16.46 -11.57
C GLY A 707 -0.31 -15.43 -11.69
N ALA A 708 0.31 -15.09 -10.54
CA ALA A 708 1.29 -14.01 -10.43
C ALA A 708 2.70 -14.38 -10.95
N PHE A 709 2.95 -15.64 -11.26
CA PHE A 709 4.28 -16.13 -11.63
C PHE A 709 4.27 -16.78 -13.01
N GLU A 710 5.31 -16.52 -13.78
CA GLU A 710 5.64 -17.21 -15.04
C GLU A 710 6.76 -18.22 -14.77
N ASN A 711 6.48 -19.49 -14.95
CA ASN A 711 7.36 -20.57 -14.47
C ASN A 711 8.52 -20.92 -15.43
N ARG A 712 8.45 -20.60 -16.71
CA ARG A 712 9.49 -20.98 -17.70
C ARG A 712 9.86 -19.86 -18.64
#